data_e760970ca0b0a229d3bd5280ca9e4a3c
#
_entry.id   e760970ca0b0a229d3bd5280ca9e4a3c
#
_cell.length_a   1.000
_cell.length_b   1.000
_cell.length_c   1.000
_cell.angle_alpha   90.00
_cell.angle_beta   90.00
_cell.angle_gamma   90.00
#
_symmetry.space_group_name_H-M   'P 1'
#
loop_
_entity.id
_entity.type
_entity.pdbx_description
1 polymer ?
#
loop_
_entity_poly.entity_id
_entity_poly.type
_entity_poly.pdbx_seq_one_letter_code
_entity_poly.pdbx_strand_id
1 'polypeptide(L)'
;MRSSRSVSSKERLVSSPIWYVGTAATACGTKVRIITCSRCEACSPVTYPARKDSRFGVSLAQPGYLEVWEVGLARLGTTDIGAWLQALYKVPPPTPELQESYLHEAGAQRTADGGRSSLSWWSLLEMLPELRAGEAPWEPKTVLLESQGLAVLRRDGRYVSLECGPQGGGHGHPDRLQLMLHADGVDWLPDPGTGSYVTRDLFWYRSTLAHNAPRLDGESQPPGNASCECFDDHGEWAWVQGRFNDLLRMIVTGPAYVVDMTMLAAREEQLLELPWHAAGRGEVHTKGRWVDDELADEFVTHVQRFVPVAPGPVVLSQLEGGAQLTAHLVFEGALLEMEGPGVPGERDRAKFYVVRTRGRNPRIVTVLEPHKDSSVIRAVRTRGDAIEIETTAGLERHRFSAAEWIVEREGQDPLVLRGRREQTPPFVPLLQIDPPTPATAPSFRVAGPPPLDGTLEGFDLSEPLELGLEDQYRRSEDAYPGLDDFSAVAYAAWDESTLYLAVDVTKPDLVLRPATAPPLRLDNEPDEIHSDGLQVYVAPARRAGGEAVAPVGYLIVPSEDGHTVRASTTSDTHGTPAAVRGGWRRTDAGYCVTVAIPWPAGVHPHAGGRVSFDLIINEMLPGRVRRVGQLVWSGGGGWVWLRGDRQDPARFGILELVG
;
A
#
# COMPACT_ATOMS: atom_id res chain seq x y z
N MET A 1 0.87 50.54 -6.75
CA MET A 1 1.64 49.77 -5.76
C MET A 1 1.07 48.37 -5.72
N ARG A 2 1.67 47.41 -6.47
CA ARG A 2 1.34 45.99 -6.45
C ARG A 2 2.34 45.34 -5.52
N SER A 3 1.90 44.86 -4.36
CA SER A 3 2.74 44.05 -3.48
C SER A 3 2.89 42.65 -4.09
N SER A 4 4.04 42.35 -4.65
CA SER A 4 4.44 41.01 -4.97
C SER A 4 4.66 40.26 -3.65
N ARG A 5 3.75 39.35 -3.30
CA ARG A 5 4.02 38.34 -2.29
C ARG A 5 5.07 37.39 -2.87
N SER A 6 6.27 37.46 -2.35
CA SER A 6 7.29 36.46 -2.60
C SER A 6 6.80 35.12 -2.00
N VAL A 7 6.47 34.15 -2.85
CA VAL A 7 6.22 32.77 -2.44
C VAL A 7 7.53 32.28 -1.80
N SER A 8 7.48 31.89 -0.53
CA SER A 8 8.66 31.50 0.23
C SER A 8 9.26 30.26 -0.42
N SER A 9 10.58 30.21 -0.51
CA SER A 9 11.35 29.07 -1.06
C SER A 9 11.00 27.73 -0.39
N LYS A 10 10.32 27.75 0.76
CA LYS A 10 9.83 26.58 1.50
C LYS A 10 8.65 25.87 0.83
N GLU A 11 7.86 26.57 0.03
CA GLU A 11 6.72 25.99 -0.69
C GLU A 11 7.13 25.26 -1.99
N ARG A 12 8.32 25.52 -2.52
CA ARG A 12 8.81 24.87 -3.76
C ARG A 12 9.43 23.51 -3.58
N LEU A 13 9.84 23.14 -2.38
CA LEU A 13 10.39 21.80 -2.08
C LEU A 13 9.32 20.69 -2.10
N VAL A 14 8.06 21.07 -1.95
CA VAL A 14 6.91 20.14 -1.96
C VAL A 14 6.58 19.65 -3.38
N SER A 15 7.08 20.31 -4.41
CA SER A 15 6.74 20.07 -5.81
C SER A 15 7.79 19.34 -6.65
N SER A 16 8.92 18.91 -6.09
CA SER A 16 9.86 18.03 -6.78
C SER A 16 9.39 16.57 -6.73
N PRO A 17 9.75 15.73 -7.71
CA PRO A 17 9.22 14.36 -7.83
C PRO A 17 9.76 13.42 -6.73
N ILE A 18 9.44 13.73 -5.48
CA ILE A 18 9.70 12.87 -4.32
C ILE A 18 8.58 11.81 -4.21
N TRP A 19 8.15 11.25 -5.33
CA TRP A 19 7.16 10.19 -5.38
C TRP A 19 7.70 8.83 -4.90
N TYR A 20 9.02 8.73 -4.67
CA TYR A 20 9.69 7.48 -4.29
C TYR A 20 10.11 7.37 -2.83
N VAL A 21 10.09 8.44 -2.09
CA VAL A 21 10.25 8.33 -0.63
C VAL A 21 8.86 8.07 -0.06
N GLY A 22 8.52 6.80 -0.03
CA GLY A 22 7.22 6.35 0.42
C GLY A 22 6.77 7.09 1.66
N THR A 23 5.57 7.59 1.64
CA THR A 23 4.66 7.98 2.72
C THR A 23 5.20 8.57 4.04
N ALA A 24 6.50 8.57 4.29
CA ALA A 24 7.09 9.13 5.51
C ALA A 24 7.63 10.56 5.36
N ALA A 25 7.74 11.09 4.15
CA ALA A 25 8.34 12.40 3.88
C ALA A 25 7.41 13.35 3.12
N THR A 26 6.10 13.24 3.24
CA THR A 26 5.21 14.29 2.77
C THR A 26 5.37 15.50 3.69
N ALA A 27 6.05 16.50 3.18
CA ALA A 27 6.23 17.77 3.84
C ALA A 27 4.87 18.46 4.02
N CYS A 28 4.32 18.38 5.21
CA CYS A 28 3.41 19.42 5.67
C CYS A 28 4.26 20.66 5.97
N GLY A 29 3.92 21.80 5.36
CA GLY A 29 4.71 23.03 5.41
C GLY A 29 4.85 23.62 6.79
N THR A 30 5.67 23.08 7.66
CA THR A 30 6.29 23.74 8.81
C THR A 30 7.04 22.80 9.74
N LYS A 31 7.52 21.69 9.41
CA LYS A 31 8.54 20.89 10.14
C LYS A 31 8.46 19.45 9.67
N VAL A 32 9.42 19.02 8.90
CA VAL A 32 9.70 17.60 8.69
C VAL A 32 10.01 16.99 10.06
N ARG A 33 9.13 16.13 10.55
CA ARG A 33 9.36 15.36 11.77
C ARG A 33 9.64 13.92 11.39
N ILE A 34 10.81 13.44 11.75
CA ILE A 34 11.28 12.11 11.44
C ILE A 34 10.68 11.13 12.44
N ILE A 35 10.00 10.12 11.93
CA ILE A 35 9.60 8.97 12.72
C ILE A 35 10.78 8.00 12.68
N THR A 36 11.49 7.87 13.77
CA THR A 36 12.54 6.88 13.89
C THR A 36 12.38 6.09 15.16
N CYS A 37 12.57 4.81 15.01
CA CYS A 37 12.89 3.96 16.15
C CYS A 37 14.31 4.31 16.59
N SER A 38 14.49 5.00 17.69
CA SER A 38 15.82 5.31 18.18
C SER A 38 16.06 4.78 19.56
N ARG A 39 17.22 4.25 19.66
CA ARG A 39 17.99 3.73 20.74
C ARG A 39 17.80 2.28 21.07
N CYS A 40 18.56 1.53 20.34
CA CYS A 40 19.38 0.55 21.02
C CYS A 40 20.83 0.85 20.60
N GLU A 41 21.71 1.21 21.51
CA GLU A 41 23.16 1.32 21.25
C GLU A 41 23.78 -0.01 20.81
N ALA A 42 22.97 -1.08 20.76
CA ALA A 42 23.37 -2.43 20.43
C ALA A 42 22.64 -3.03 19.22
N CYS A 43 21.69 -2.35 18.55
CA CYS A 43 20.93 -2.90 17.41
C CYS A 43 21.20 -2.14 16.13
N SER A 44 21.84 -2.78 15.21
CA SER A 44 21.91 -2.55 13.77
C SER A 44 20.56 -2.88 13.13
N PRO A 45 20.22 -2.35 11.98
CA PRO A 45 20.33 -1.01 11.45
C PRO A 45 19.09 -0.16 11.75
N VAL A 46 19.19 1.14 11.63
CA VAL A 46 18.02 2.03 11.69
C VAL A 46 17.14 1.72 10.50
N THR A 47 16.07 0.98 10.73
CA THR A 47 15.11 0.59 9.70
C THR A 47 13.89 1.50 9.73
N TYR A 48 13.27 1.64 8.58
CA TYR A 48 11.98 2.29 8.45
C TYR A 48 10.87 1.34 8.93
N PRO A 49 9.97 1.77 9.84
CA PRO A 49 8.81 0.96 10.17
C PRO A 49 7.95 0.76 8.92
N ALA A 50 7.80 -0.48 8.48
CA ALA A 50 6.96 -0.77 7.32
C ALA A 50 5.53 -0.30 7.57
N ARG A 51 4.88 0.22 6.54
CA ARG A 51 3.48 0.67 6.57
C ARG A 51 2.89 0.48 5.18
N LYS A 52 1.66 -0.04 5.12
CA LYS A 52 0.95 -0.21 3.86
C LYS A 52 1.80 -1.02 2.87
N ASP A 53 1.98 -0.57 1.65
CA ASP A 53 2.77 -1.26 0.65
C ASP A 53 4.28 -0.92 0.67
N SER A 54 4.79 -0.36 1.77
CA SER A 54 6.25 -0.25 1.95
C SER A 54 6.86 -1.61 2.29
N ARG A 55 8.16 -1.78 2.02
CA ARG A 55 8.85 -3.01 2.35
C ARG A 55 9.32 -3.03 3.80
N PHE A 56 9.27 -4.21 4.41
CA PHE A 56 9.84 -4.45 5.73
C PHE A 56 11.37 -4.43 5.69
N GLY A 57 12.00 -3.99 6.78
CA GLY A 57 13.46 -4.03 6.94
C GLY A 57 14.25 -3.02 6.11
N VAL A 58 13.61 -2.05 5.46
CA VAL A 58 14.30 -1.04 4.65
C VAL A 58 15.12 -0.11 5.54
N SER A 59 16.44 -0.05 5.30
CA SER A 59 17.33 0.86 6.03
C SER A 59 17.17 2.32 5.60
N LEU A 60 17.00 3.22 6.56
CA LEU A 60 17.02 4.67 6.32
C LEU A 60 18.39 5.20 5.92
N ALA A 61 19.44 4.41 6.10
CA ALA A 61 20.80 4.76 5.69
C ALA A 61 21.11 4.42 4.23
N GLN A 62 20.10 4.11 3.42
CA GLN A 62 20.27 3.90 1.98
C GLN A 62 20.49 5.24 1.25
N PRO A 63 21.28 5.24 0.14
CA PRO A 63 21.61 6.45 -0.59
C PRO A 63 20.41 7.34 -0.94
N GLY A 64 19.34 6.79 -1.48
CA GLY A 64 18.15 7.57 -1.86
C GLY A 64 17.49 8.32 -0.68
N TYR A 65 17.45 7.72 0.51
CA TYR A 65 16.95 8.42 1.70
C TYR A 65 17.94 9.47 2.20
N LEU A 66 19.24 9.15 2.21
CA LEU A 66 20.28 10.09 2.62
C LEU A 66 20.27 11.34 1.74
N GLU A 67 20.12 11.19 0.42
CA GLU A 67 20.01 12.29 -0.52
C GLU A 67 18.85 13.23 -0.22
N VAL A 68 17.67 12.67 0.06
CA VAL A 68 16.49 13.47 0.43
C VAL A 68 16.74 14.26 1.72
N TRP A 69 17.39 13.66 2.70
CA TRP A 69 17.71 14.34 3.94
C TRP A 69 18.80 15.39 3.79
N GLU A 70 19.80 15.16 2.92
CA GLU A 70 20.84 16.17 2.57
C GLU A 70 20.19 17.39 1.92
N VAL A 71 19.33 17.19 0.92
CA VAL A 71 18.58 18.27 0.28
C VAL A 71 17.67 18.97 1.29
N GLY A 72 17.00 18.20 2.14
CA GLY A 72 16.16 18.73 3.22
C GLY A 72 16.94 19.64 4.17
N LEU A 73 18.13 19.21 4.61
CA LEU A 73 19.01 20.01 5.45
C LEU A 73 19.46 21.30 4.76
N ALA A 74 19.88 21.21 3.50
CA ALA A 74 20.33 22.37 2.73
C ALA A 74 19.23 23.42 2.53
N ARG A 75 17.99 22.97 2.32
CA ARG A 75 16.84 23.86 2.05
C ARG A 75 16.15 24.38 3.30
N LEU A 76 16.06 23.58 4.35
CA LEU A 76 15.32 23.90 5.58
C LEU A 76 16.20 24.42 6.70
N GLY A 77 17.49 24.08 6.68
CA GLY A 77 18.50 24.58 7.62
C GLY A 77 18.21 24.21 9.09
N THR A 78 17.54 23.08 9.36
CA THR A 78 17.20 22.67 10.72
C THR A 78 18.31 21.85 11.35
N THR A 79 18.63 22.14 12.61
CA THR A 79 19.68 21.42 13.38
C THR A 79 19.32 19.96 13.61
N ASP A 80 18.03 19.64 13.74
CA ASP A 80 17.53 18.29 13.96
C ASP A 80 17.85 17.35 12.79
N ILE A 81 17.72 17.82 11.54
CA ILE A 81 18.06 17.02 10.34
C ILE A 81 19.57 16.75 10.30
N GLY A 82 20.40 17.71 10.67
CA GLY A 82 21.87 17.54 10.69
C GLY A 82 22.30 16.47 11.67
N ALA A 83 21.78 16.48 12.90
CA ALA A 83 22.06 15.46 13.92
C ALA A 83 21.58 14.07 13.49
N TRP A 84 20.43 14.00 12.84
CA TRP A 84 19.85 12.78 12.28
C TRP A 84 20.73 12.20 11.16
N LEU A 85 21.12 13.01 10.18
CA LEU A 85 22.02 12.60 9.10
C LEU A 85 23.34 12.06 9.62
N GLN A 86 23.94 12.72 10.60
CA GLN A 86 25.17 12.23 11.23
C GLN A 86 25.00 10.85 11.86
N ALA A 87 23.84 10.61 12.50
CA ALA A 87 23.52 9.29 13.05
C ALA A 87 23.36 8.24 11.93
N LEU A 88 22.65 8.58 10.84
CA LEU A 88 22.45 7.66 9.70
C LEU A 88 23.76 7.31 8.99
N TYR A 89 24.69 8.24 8.83
CA TYR A 89 25.99 7.96 8.21
C TYR A 89 26.89 7.02 9.04
N LYS A 90 26.61 6.86 10.33
CA LYS A 90 27.31 5.90 11.20
C LYS A 90 26.72 4.49 11.12
N VAL A 91 25.54 4.34 10.55
CA VAL A 91 24.87 3.03 10.37
C VAL A 91 25.61 2.23 9.30
N PRO A 92 25.99 0.97 9.55
CA PRO A 92 26.58 0.12 8.51
C PRO A 92 25.68 0.04 7.27
N PRO A 93 26.25 -0.10 6.06
CA PRO A 93 25.44 -0.35 4.87
C PRO A 93 24.60 -1.62 5.05
N PRO A 94 23.38 -1.65 4.49
CA PRO A 94 22.51 -2.82 4.56
C PRO A 94 23.19 -4.03 3.92
N THR A 95 22.86 -5.23 4.41
CA THR A 95 23.35 -6.47 3.83
C THR A 95 22.80 -6.67 2.41
N PRO A 96 23.50 -7.44 1.55
CA PRO A 96 23.02 -7.71 0.19
C PRO A 96 21.60 -8.29 0.13
N GLU A 97 21.22 -9.13 1.09
CA GLU A 97 19.87 -9.73 1.15
C GLU A 97 18.77 -8.70 1.35
N LEU A 98 19.07 -7.59 2.03
CA LEU A 98 18.13 -6.47 2.20
C LEU A 98 18.14 -5.51 1.00
N GLN A 99 19.03 -5.73 0.03
CA GLN A 99 19.18 -4.88 -1.16
C GLN A 99 18.32 -5.33 -2.34
N GLU A 100 17.70 -6.50 -2.31
CA GLU A 100 16.79 -6.99 -3.37
C GLU A 100 15.42 -6.29 -3.36
N SER A 101 15.37 -5.05 -2.95
CA SER A 101 14.15 -4.24 -3.02
C SER A 101 14.02 -3.62 -4.41
N TYR A 102 12.85 -3.70 -5.03
CA TYR A 102 12.52 -2.97 -6.27
C TYR A 102 12.70 -1.45 -6.15
N LEU A 103 12.86 -0.93 -4.94
CA LEU A 103 13.21 0.47 -4.66
C LEU A 103 14.70 0.75 -4.84
N HIS A 104 15.52 -0.24 -5.09
CA HIS A 104 16.92 -0.03 -5.49
C HIS A 104 16.98 0.30 -6.98
N GLU A 105 17.29 1.53 -7.28
CA GLU A 105 17.77 1.87 -8.60
C GLU A 105 19.11 1.18 -8.82
N ALA A 106 19.26 0.51 -9.97
CA ALA A 106 20.52 -0.10 -10.36
C ALA A 106 21.62 0.97 -10.36
N GLY A 107 22.64 0.80 -9.53
CA GLY A 107 23.74 1.74 -9.37
C GLY A 107 23.75 2.60 -8.11
N ALA A 108 22.64 2.67 -7.34
CA ALA A 108 22.57 3.40 -6.08
C ALA A 108 23.06 2.56 -4.89
N GLN A 109 24.13 1.80 -5.05
CA GLN A 109 24.70 1.02 -3.95
C GLN A 109 25.57 1.90 -3.08
N ARG A 110 25.31 1.87 -1.79
CA ARG A 110 26.13 2.54 -0.79
C ARG A 110 27.51 1.87 -0.74
N THR A 111 28.58 2.67 -0.81
CA THR A 111 29.93 2.15 -0.65
C THR A 111 30.14 1.59 0.79
N ALA A 112 31.11 0.69 0.92
CA ALA A 112 31.36 0.03 2.21
C ALA A 112 31.72 1.00 3.35
N ASP A 113 32.27 2.17 3.04
CA ASP A 113 32.56 3.25 3.99
C ASP A 113 31.32 4.05 4.39
N GLY A 114 30.20 3.86 3.68
CA GLY A 114 28.92 4.48 3.98
C GLY A 114 28.90 6.01 3.94
N GLY A 115 29.89 6.63 3.34
CA GLY A 115 30.04 8.07 3.30
C GLY A 115 29.17 8.78 2.27
N ARG A 116 29.24 10.11 2.26
CA ARG A 116 28.57 10.98 1.28
C ARG A 116 29.00 10.72 -0.15
N SER A 117 30.15 10.07 -0.35
CA SER A 117 30.66 9.64 -1.67
C SER A 117 29.75 8.62 -2.37
N SER A 118 28.84 7.97 -1.66
CA SER A 118 27.86 7.03 -2.22
C SER A 118 26.61 7.71 -2.78
N LEU A 119 26.47 9.02 -2.65
CA LEU A 119 25.32 9.78 -3.14
C LEU A 119 25.43 10.04 -4.64
N SER A 120 24.29 10.27 -5.29
CA SER A 120 24.24 10.57 -6.71
C SER A 120 24.79 11.98 -7.03
N TRP A 121 25.19 12.20 -8.29
CA TRP A 121 25.77 13.48 -8.72
C TRP A 121 24.83 14.67 -8.57
N TRP A 122 23.53 14.50 -8.70
CA TRP A 122 22.58 15.60 -8.61
C TRP A 122 22.43 16.11 -7.17
N SER A 123 22.58 15.25 -6.17
CA SER A 123 22.54 15.66 -4.76
C SER A 123 23.71 16.59 -4.41
N LEU A 124 24.85 16.47 -5.11
CA LEU A 124 26.01 17.36 -4.93
C LEU A 124 25.69 18.83 -5.23
N LEU A 125 24.69 19.12 -6.06
CA LEU A 125 24.26 20.49 -6.38
C LEU A 125 23.52 21.15 -5.22
N GLU A 126 22.91 20.38 -4.34
CA GLU A 126 22.01 20.85 -3.30
C GLU A 126 22.58 20.64 -1.88
N MET A 127 23.52 19.72 -1.69
CA MET A 127 24.00 19.38 -0.36
C MET A 127 24.97 20.44 0.19
N LEU A 128 24.99 20.59 1.49
CA LEU A 128 25.97 21.44 2.17
C LEU A 128 27.38 20.86 2.02
N PRO A 129 28.43 21.70 1.85
CA PRO A 129 29.81 21.24 1.75
C PRO A 129 30.23 20.36 2.94
N GLU A 130 29.80 20.72 4.13
CA GLU A 130 30.07 19.98 5.35
C GLU A 130 28.78 19.76 6.16
N LEU A 131 28.62 18.57 6.73
CA LEU A 131 27.61 18.31 7.73
C LEU A 131 28.09 18.94 9.05
N ARG A 132 27.44 20.02 9.45
CA ARG A 132 27.69 20.62 10.76
C ARG A 132 27.23 19.67 11.85
N ALA A 133 28.03 19.54 12.91
CA ALA A 133 27.60 18.81 14.09
C ALA A 133 26.31 19.45 14.64
N GLY A 134 25.32 18.63 14.92
CA GLY A 134 24.10 19.08 15.58
C GLY A 134 24.44 19.56 17.00
N GLU A 135 23.83 20.66 17.45
CA GLU A 135 24.05 21.21 18.80
C GLU A 135 23.50 20.30 19.90
N ALA A 136 22.52 19.44 19.56
CA ALA A 136 21.93 18.48 20.48
C ALA A 136 21.68 17.15 19.80
N PRO A 137 21.73 16.01 20.52
CA PRO A 137 21.30 14.73 19.96
C PRO A 137 19.83 14.78 19.56
N TRP A 138 19.51 14.11 18.47
CA TRP A 138 18.12 13.98 18.06
C TRP A 138 17.35 13.12 19.09
N GLU A 139 16.22 13.64 19.58
CA GLU A 139 15.36 12.93 20.53
C GLU A 139 14.02 12.58 19.89
N PRO A 140 13.60 11.30 19.93
CA PRO A 140 12.31 10.89 19.46
C PRO A 140 11.19 11.41 20.36
N LYS A 141 10.12 11.96 19.76
CA LYS A 141 8.98 12.55 20.50
C LYS A 141 7.68 11.83 20.15
N THR A 142 6.75 11.85 21.10
CA THR A 142 5.33 11.60 20.83
C THR A 142 4.83 12.65 19.85
N VAL A 143 4.15 12.22 18.76
CA VAL A 143 3.70 13.10 17.69
C VAL A 143 2.50 12.55 16.94
N LEU A 144 1.60 13.41 16.55
CA LEU A 144 0.57 13.12 15.55
C LEU A 144 1.00 13.72 14.21
N LEU A 145 1.18 12.87 13.21
CA LEU A 145 1.41 13.25 11.82
C LEU A 145 0.06 13.39 11.12
N GLU A 146 -0.55 14.55 11.24
CA GLU A 146 -1.94 14.80 10.83
C GLU A 146 -2.22 14.46 9.37
N SER A 147 -1.35 14.92 8.45
CA SER A 147 -1.52 14.67 7.00
C SER A 147 -1.45 13.19 6.62
N GLN A 148 -0.83 12.36 7.45
CA GLN A 148 -0.70 10.91 7.24
C GLN A 148 -1.68 10.13 8.10
N GLY A 149 -2.29 10.77 9.10
CA GLY A 149 -3.12 10.13 10.09
C GLY A 149 -2.39 9.07 10.92
N LEU A 150 -1.09 9.28 11.17
CA LEU A 150 -0.28 8.39 11.98
C LEU A 150 -0.01 9.04 13.34
N ALA A 151 -0.52 8.43 14.40
CA ALA A 151 -0.14 8.78 15.76
C ALA A 151 1.02 7.92 16.23
N VAL A 152 2.05 8.56 16.79
CA VAL A 152 3.24 7.91 17.38
C VAL A 152 3.32 8.31 18.83
N LEU A 153 3.25 7.32 19.72
CA LEU A 153 3.39 7.49 21.17
C LEU A 153 4.74 6.91 21.60
N ARG A 154 5.47 7.66 22.41
CA ARG A 154 6.79 7.22 22.90
C ARG A 154 6.89 7.35 24.41
N ARG A 155 7.28 6.26 25.06
CA ARG A 155 7.52 6.19 26.51
C ARG A 155 8.62 5.16 26.78
N ASP A 156 9.60 5.53 27.59
CA ASP A 156 10.66 4.63 28.09
C ASP A 156 11.31 3.75 27.01
N GLY A 157 11.68 4.36 25.90
CA GLY A 157 12.28 3.66 24.76
C GLY A 157 11.30 2.86 23.90
N ARG A 158 10.01 2.77 24.28
CA ARG A 158 8.97 2.16 23.44
C ARG A 158 8.53 3.10 22.33
N TYR A 159 8.24 2.50 21.20
CA TYR A 159 7.52 3.10 20.08
C TYR A 159 6.18 2.38 19.92
N VAL A 160 5.11 3.13 19.93
CA VAL A 160 3.77 2.64 19.70
C VAL A 160 3.14 3.53 18.63
N SER A 161 2.55 2.96 17.59
CA SER A 161 1.85 3.77 16.61
C SER A 161 0.47 3.22 16.28
N LEU A 162 -0.44 4.12 15.91
CA LEU A 162 -1.79 3.81 15.46
C LEU A 162 -2.04 4.47 14.10
N GLU A 163 -2.48 3.65 13.12
CA GLU A 163 -2.95 4.11 11.82
C GLU A 163 -4.38 4.65 11.93
N CYS A 164 -4.51 5.96 12.00
CA CYS A 164 -5.81 6.65 12.12
C CYS A 164 -6.00 7.72 11.04
N GLY A 165 -5.71 7.39 9.79
CA GLY A 165 -5.72 8.32 8.68
C GLY A 165 -6.26 7.74 7.37
N PRO A 166 -5.85 8.35 6.25
CA PRO A 166 -6.34 7.96 4.93
C PRO A 166 -5.89 6.56 4.53
N GLN A 167 -6.70 5.89 3.72
CA GLN A 167 -6.39 4.58 3.15
C GLN A 167 -5.06 4.57 2.38
N GLY A 168 -4.74 5.66 1.66
CA GLY A 168 -3.49 5.77 0.90
C GLY A 168 -3.63 5.50 -0.59
N GLY A 169 -4.84 5.41 -1.12
CA GLY A 169 -5.10 5.20 -2.55
C GLY A 169 -4.57 3.85 -3.05
N GLY A 170 -3.94 3.82 -4.21
CA GLY A 170 -3.39 2.60 -4.83
C GLY A 170 -2.27 1.93 -4.02
N HIS A 171 -1.63 2.66 -3.12
CA HIS A 171 -0.61 2.15 -2.19
C HIS A 171 -1.17 1.88 -0.78
N GLY A 172 -2.48 1.97 -0.60
CA GLY A 172 -3.14 1.71 0.67
C GLY A 172 -3.39 0.23 0.90
N HIS A 173 -3.34 -0.16 2.18
CA HIS A 173 -3.78 -1.47 2.64
C HIS A 173 -5.07 -1.34 3.48
N PRO A 174 -5.84 -2.42 3.67
CA PRO A 174 -6.97 -2.45 4.57
C PRO A 174 -6.52 -2.60 6.03
N ASP A 175 -5.73 -1.63 6.51
CA ASP A 175 -4.95 -1.62 7.75
C ASP A 175 -5.34 -0.48 8.71
N ARG A 176 -6.54 0.14 8.52
CA ARG A 176 -6.97 1.23 9.42
C ARG A 176 -7.05 0.72 10.86
N LEU A 177 -6.62 1.58 11.79
CA LEU A 177 -6.49 1.27 13.20
C LEU A 177 -5.46 0.16 13.52
N GLN A 178 -4.46 -0.05 12.63
CA GLN A 178 -3.35 -0.93 12.93
C GLN A 178 -2.50 -0.38 14.06
N LEU A 179 -2.10 -1.28 14.97
CA LEU A 179 -1.14 -1.04 16.03
C LEU A 179 0.22 -1.61 15.65
N MET A 180 1.28 -0.80 15.80
CA MET A 180 2.66 -1.28 15.83
C MET A 180 3.27 -1.03 17.21
N LEU A 181 4.11 -1.96 17.66
CA LEU A 181 4.84 -1.87 18.93
C LEU A 181 6.29 -2.30 18.74
N HIS A 182 7.22 -1.40 19.09
CA HIS A 182 8.64 -1.70 19.23
C HIS A 182 9.11 -1.36 20.64
N ALA A 183 9.85 -2.25 21.24
CA ALA A 183 10.45 -2.06 22.57
C ALA A 183 11.63 -3.01 22.75
N ASP A 184 12.61 -2.62 23.56
CA ASP A 184 13.75 -3.45 23.95
C ASP A 184 14.61 -3.98 22.77
N GLY A 185 14.54 -3.31 21.61
CA GLY A 185 15.23 -3.70 20.39
C GLY A 185 14.48 -4.75 19.55
N VAL A 186 13.22 -5.02 19.86
CA VAL A 186 12.36 -5.97 19.15
C VAL A 186 11.16 -5.25 18.56
N ASP A 187 10.86 -5.51 17.28
CA ASP A 187 9.61 -5.13 16.63
C ASP A 187 8.54 -6.15 17.02
N TRP A 188 7.88 -5.92 18.18
CA TRP A 188 6.93 -6.87 18.75
C TRP A 188 5.68 -7.06 17.92
N LEU A 189 5.15 -5.98 17.39
CA LEU A 189 3.97 -5.97 16.53
C LEU A 189 4.32 -5.19 15.26
N PRO A 190 5.05 -5.79 14.32
CA PRO A 190 5.39 -5.13 13.07
C PRO A 190 4.18 -4.98 12.15
N ASP A 191 4.25 -4.05 11.21
CA ASP A 191 3.51 -4.13 9.97
C ASP A 191 4.30 -5.01 8.99
N PRO A 192 3.70 -5.99 8.33
CA PRO A 192 4.42 -6.80 7.35
C PRO A 192 4.83 -5.99 6.11
N GLY A 193 4.23 -4.81 5.89
CA GLY A 193 4.39 -4.09 4.65
C GLY A 193 3.86 -4.89 3.47
N THR A 194 4.66 -5.01 2.41
CA THR A 194 4.29 -5.76 1.21
C THR A 194 5.41 -6.68 0.74
N GLY A 195 5.03 -7.77 0.12
CA GLY A 195 5.93 -8.65 -0.63
C GLY A 195 6.11 -8.21 -2.08
N SER A 196 6.42 -9.17 -2.97
CA SER A 196 6.47 -8.92 -4.41
C SER A 196 5.07 -8.63 -4.96
N TYR A 197 4.97 -7.64 -5.85
CA TYR A 197 3.71 -7.28 -6.51
C TYR A 197 3.25 -8.31 -7.57
N VAL A 198 4.09 -9.26 -7.90
CA VAL A 198 3.83 -10.27 -8.94
C VAL A 198 3.63 -11.68 -8.40
N THR A 199 3.66 -11.86 -7.08
CA THR A 199 3.39 -13.14 -6.42
C THR A 199 2.03 -13.16 -5.75
N ARG A 200 1.50 -14.38 -5.51
CA ARG A 200 0.19 -14.55 -4.87
C ARG A 200 0.15 -14.01 -3.44
N ASP A 201 1.27 -14.03 -2.72
CA ASP A 201 1.35 -13.55 -1.34
C ASP A 201 1.05 -12.04 -1.20
N LEU A 202 1.08 -11.29 -2.31
CA LEU A 202 0.62 -9.91 -2.30
C LEU A 202 -0.80 -9.78 -1.76
N PHE A 203 -1.69 -10.73 -2.08
CA PHE A 203 -3.09 -10.71 -1.63
C PHE A 203 -3.23 -10.90 -0.12
N TRP A 204 -2.32 -11.69 0.47
CA TRP A 204 -2.19 -11.76 1.91
C TRP A 204 -1.83 -10.40 2.51
N TYR A 205 -0.74 -9.79 2.07
CA TYR A 205 -0.28 -8.51 2.61
C TYR A 205 -1.27 -7.36 2.37
N ARG A 206 -2.16 -7.50 1.40
CA ARG A 206 -3.27 -6.57 1.12
C ARG A 206 -4.59 -7.03 1.74
N SER A 207 -4.56 -7.86 2.76
CA SER A 207 -5.74 -8.25 3.55
C SER A 207 -5.64 -7.69 4.97
N THR A 208 -6.76 -7.39 5.62
CA THR A 208 -6.75 -6.96 7.04
C THR A 208 -6.21 -8.04 7.96
N LEU A 209 -6.38 -9.32 7.59
CA LEU A 209 -5.90 -10.43 8.41
C LEU A 209 -4.37 -10.46 8.56
N ALA A 210 -3.62 -9.91 7.62
CA ALA A 210 -2.15 -9.82 7.67
C ALA A 210 -1.63 -8.73 8.61
N HIS A 211 -2.50 -7.87 9.12
CA HIS A 211 -2.15 -6.69 9.90
C HIS A 211 -2.66 -6.79 11.34
N ASN A 212 -2.01 -6.07 12.26
CA ASN A 212 -2.49 -5.91 13.64
C ASN A 212 -3.68 -4.91 13.70
N ALA A 213 -4.67 -5.11 12.85
CA ALA A 213 -5.80 -4.22 12.60
C ALA A 213 -7.14 -4.94 12.79
N PRO A 214 -8.19 -4.30 13.34
CA PRO A 214 -9.47 -4.94 13.54
C PRO A 214 -10.22 -5.17 12.21
N ARG A 215 -10.90 -6.31 12.10
CA ARG A 215 -11.81 -6.63 10.99
C ARG A 215 -13.16 -7.10 11.49
N LEU A 216 -14.17 -7.07 10.63
CA LEU A 216 -15.53 -7.46 10.94
C LEU A 216 -15.98 -8.64 10.08
N ASP A 217 -16.69 -9.59 10.71
CA ASP A 217 -17.33 -10.74 10.07
C ASP A 217 -16.42 -11.58 9.15
N GLY A 218 -15.10 -11.57 9.44
CA GLY A 218 -14.10 -12.30 8.65
C GLY A 218 -13.62 -11.60 7.39
N GLU A 219 -14.17 -10.43 7.07
CA GLU A 219 -13.87 -9.71 5.83
C GLU A 219 -12.77 -8.66 6.04
N SER A 220 -12.00 -8.40 5.00
CA SER A 220 -11.08 -7.26 4.98
C SER A 220 -11.85 -5.95 5.03
N GLN A 221 -11.25 -4.94 5.66
CA GLN A 221 -11.86 -3.62 5.81
C GLN A 221 -12.20 -3.03 4.44
N PRO A 222 -13.42 -2.46 4.28
CA PRO A 222 -13.82 -1.81 3.06
C PRO A 222 -12.99 -0.54 2.79
N PRO A 223 -12.97 -0.01 1.55
CA PRO A 223 -12.38 1.28 1.25
C PRO A 223 -12.91 2.39 2.16
N GLY A 224 -12.03 3.31 2.57
CA GLY A 224 -12.39 4.43 3.43
C GLY A 224 -11.22 4.91 4.29
N ASN A 225 -11.41 6.06 4.94
CA ASN A 225 -10.40 6.69 5.77
C ASN A 225 -10.77 6.56 7.25
N ALA A 226 -9.78 6.28 8.08
CA ALA A 226 -9.90 6.43 9.52
C ALA A 226 -9.66 7.91 9.91
N SER A 227 -9.99 8.23 11.15
CA SER A 227 -9.74 9.55 11.75
C SER A 227 -9.13 9.42 13.13
N CYS A 228 -8.23 10.34 13.48
CA CYS A 228 -7.75 10.51 14.85
C CYS A 228 -8.71 11.44 15.59
N GLU A 229 -9.48 10.91 16.53
CA GLU A 229 -10.46 11.69 17.30
C GLU A 229 -9.86 12.36 18.53
N CYS A 230 -8.90 11.68 19.17
CA CYS A 230 -8.22 12.19 20.36
C CYS A 230 -6.74 11.88 20.29
N PHE A 231 -5.92 12.81 20.79
CA PHE A 231 -4.48 12.65 20.95
C PHE A 231 -3.99 13.54 22.08
N ASP A 232 -3.34 12.97 23.08
CA ASP A 232 -2.75 13.70 24.20
C ASP A 232 -1.40 13.08 24.61
N ASP A 233 -0.51 13.94 25.05
CA ASP A 233 0.82 13.61 25.55
C ASP A 233 1.04 14.37 26.85
N HIS A 234 0.71 13.76 27.98
CA HIS A 234 0.72 14.41 29.27
C HIS A 234 1.37 13.57 30.37
N GLY A 235 2.34 14.14 31.02
CA GLY A 235 3.07 13.48 32.11
C GLY A 235 3.75 12.19 31.64
N GLU A 236 3.53 11.11 32.41
CA GLU A 236 4.11 9.79 32.09
C GLU A 236 3.30 9.00 31.07
N TRP A 237 2.15 9.51 30.61
CA TRP A 237 1.22 8.83 29.76
C TRP A 237 1.00 9.55 28.43
N ALA A 238 0.72 8.78 27.40
CA ALA A 238 0.25 9.28 26.12
C ALA A 238 -0.94 8.46 25.64
N TRP A 239 -1.86 9.09 24.92
CA TRP A 239 -3.11 8.53 24.49
C TRP A 239 -3.46 8.91 23.05
N VAL A 240 -4.00 7.94 22.31
CA VAL A 240 -4.62 8.17 21.01
C VAL A 240 -5.92 7.38 20.90
N GLN A 241 -6.92 7.98 20.26
CA GLN A 241 -8.17 7.36 19.88
C GLN A 241 -8.36 7.53 18.36
N GLY A 242 -8.44 6.39 17.67
CA GLY A 242 -8.75 6.33 16.24
C GLY A 242 -10.13 5.74 15.99
N ARG A 243 -10.79 6.20 14.92
CA ARG A 243 -12.10 5.67 14.47
C ARG A 243 -12.03 5.29 13.00
N PHE A 244 -12.64 4.14 12.68
CA PHE A 244 -12.94 3.73 11.32
C PHE A 244 -14.36 3.16 11.25
N ASN A 245 -15.29 3.90 10.64
CA ASN A 245 -16.73 3.58 10.69
C ASN A 245 -17.21 3.42 12.15
N ASP A 246 -17.79 2.28 12.47
CA ASP A 246 -18.27 1.95 13.83
C ASP A 246 -17.18 1.35 14.73
N LEU A 247 -15.98 1.10 14.18
CA LEU A 247 -14.81 0.64 14.93
C LEU A 247 -14.11 1.80 15.62
N LEU A 248 -13.74 1.58 16.87
CA LEU A 248 -12.98 2.50 17.72
C LEU A 248 -11.80 1.75 18.32
N ARG A 249 -10.60 2.31 18.22
CA ARG A 249 -9.41 1.78 18.90
C ARG A 249 -8.73 2.86 19.70
N MET A 250 -8.47 2.58 20.97
CA MET A 250 -7.82 3.47 21.91
C MET A 250 -6.52 2.84 22.38
N ILE A 251 -5.42 3.58 22.28
CA ILE A 251 -4.10 3.16 22.73
C ILE A 251 -3.62 4.13 23.79
N VAL A 252 -3.25 3.61 24.94
CA VAL A 252 -2.64 4.38 26.02
C VAL A 252 -1.31 3.73 26.39
N THR A 253 -0.24 4.49 26.39
CA THR A 253 1.08 4.01 26.82
C THR A 253 1.55 4.78 28.06
N GLY A 254 1.98 4.05 29.07
CA GLY A 254 2.54 4.55 30.31
C GLY A 254 3.98 4.07 30.56
N PRO A 255 4.50 4.19 31.77
CA PRO A 255 5.89 3.83 32.08
C PRO A 255 6.22 2.35 31.84
N ALA A 256 5.30 1.43 32.18
CA ALA A 256 5.59 0.00 32.15
C ALA A 256 4.88 -0.77 31.03
N TYR A 257 3.72 -0.31 30.57
CA TYR A 257 2.85 -1.08 29.68
C TYR A 257 2.05 -0.21 28.72
N VAL A 258 1.41 -0.88 27.78
CA VAL A 258 0.47 -0.29 26.81
C VAL A 258 -0.91 -0.92 27.03
N VAL A 259 -1.96 -0.11 27.13
CA VAL A 259 -3.36 -0.57 27.08
C VAL A 259 -3.86 -0.34 25.67
N ASP A 260 -4.32 -1.40 25.02
CA ASP A 260 -5.02 -1.39 23.75
C ASP A 260 -6.46 -1.82 23.95
N MET A 261 -7.39 -0.99 23.56
CA MET A 261 -8.80 -1.29 23.62
C MET A 261 -9.45 -1.07 22.27
N THR A 262 -9.96 -2.14 21.69
CA THR A 262 -10.74 -2.13 20.45
C THR A 262 -12.21 -2.38 20.75
N MET A 263 -13.09 -1.56 20.19
CA MET A 263 -14.53 -1.60 20.39
C MET A 263 -15.28 -1.45 19.07
N LEU A 264 -16.44 -2.06 19.00
CA LEU A 264 -17.41 -1.85 17.93
C LEU A 264 -18.71 -1.30 18.52
N ALA A 265 -19.31 -0.31 17.91
CA ALA A 265 -20.63 0.21 18.23
C ALA A 265 -21.59 -0.07 17.06
N ALA A 266 -22.13 -1.28 16.98
CA ALA A 266 -22.98 -1.71 15.88
C ALA A 266 -24.48 -1.74 16.26
N ARG A 267 -25.36 -1.61 15.27
CA ARG A 267 -26.81 -1.75 15.44
C ARG A 267 -27.24 -3.22 15.60
N GLU A 268 -26.51 -4.11 14.93
CA GLU A 268 -26.72 -5.55 14.92
C GLU A 268 -25.53 -6.29 15.51
N GLU A 269 -25.70 -7.58 15.78
CA GLU A 269 -24.59 -8.41 16.25
C GLU A 269 -23.61 -8.68 15.11
N GLN A 270 -22.35 -8.35 15.33
CA GLN A 270 -21.24 -8.59 14.41
C GLN A 270 -20.09 -9.31 15.11
N LEU A 271 -19.27 -9.99 14.33
CA LEU A 271 -18.03 -10.61 14.79
C LEU A 271 -16.89 -9.60 14.64
N LEU A 272 -16.35 -9.16 15.78
CA LEU A 272 -15.11 -8.38 15.83
C LEU A 272 -13.93 -9.35 15.96
N GLU A 273 -12.94 -9.23 15.07
CA GLU A 273 -11.71 -9.98 15.09
C GLU A 273 -10.51 -9.02 15.16
N LEU A 274 -9.54 -9.36 16.00
CA LEU A 274 -8.30 -8.61 16.14
C LEU A 274 -7.10 -9.55 15.98
N PRO A 275 -6.43 -9.55 14.82
CA PRO A 275 -5.19 -10.28 14.59
C PRO A 275 -4.04 -9.70 15.40
N TRP A 276 -3.12 -10.58 15.83
CA TRP A 276 -1.90 -10.27 16.54
C TRP A 276 -0.72 -11.00 15.90
N HIS A 277 0.04 -10.31 15.07
CA HIS A 277 1.27 -10.79 14.42
C HIS A 277 2.46 -10.40 15.29
N ALA A 278 2.64 -11.12 16.39
CA ALA A 278 3.71 -10.82 17.33
C ALA A 278 5.00 -11.55 16.95
N ALA A 279 6.13 -10.86 17.05
CA ALA A 279 7.45 -11.44 16.85
C ALA A 279 7.77 -12.49 17.93
N GLY A 280 8.67 -13.42 17.61
CA GLY A 280 9.19 -14.36 18.56
C GLY A 280 8.37 -15.63 18.73
N ARG A 281 8.68 -16.37 19.80
CA ARG A 281 8.01 -17.63 20.13
C ARG A 281 6.93 -17.40 21.19
N GLY A 282 5.68 -17.72 20.82
CA GLY A 282 4.51 -17.58 21.69
C GLY A 282 4.31 -18.75 22.65
N GLU A 283 3.82 -18.43 23.87
CA GLU A 283 3.35 -19.38 24.88
C GLU A 283 2.14 -18.83 25.62
N VAL A 284 1.09 -19.66 25.78
CA VAL A 284 -0.11 -19.31 26.57
C VAL A 284 0.04 -19.84 27.99
N HIS A 285 0.04 -18.96 28.98
CA HIS A 285 0.21 -19.29 30.40
C HIS A 285 -1.10 -19.63 31.10
N THR A 286 -2.24 -19.18 30.57
CA THR A 286 -3.55 -19.55 31.09
C THR A 286 -3.79 -21.04 30.92
N LYS A 287 -4.26 -21.71 31.97
CA LYS A 287 -4.57 -23.14 31.91
C LYS A 287 -5.68 -23.42 30.92
N GLY A 288 -5.41 -24.27 29.94
CA GLY A 288 -6.36 -24.62 28.89
C GLY A 288 -5.82 -25.68 27.94
N ARG A 289 -6.51 -25.86 26.83
CA ARG A 289 -6.07 -26.75 25.75
C ARG A 289 -6.40 -26.15 24.39
N TRP A 290 -5.59 -26.47 23.41
CA TRP A 290 -5.85 -26.20 22.01
C TRP A 290 -6.74 -27.30 21.42
N VAL A 291 -7.69 -26.90 20.59
CA VAL A 291 -8.57 -27.79 19.82
C VAL A 291 -8.59 -27.30 18.38
N ASP A 292 -8.64 -28.22 17.45
CA ASP A 292 -8.70 -27.88 16.02
C ASP A 292 -9.93 -27.02 15.75
N ASP A 293 -9.79 -26.03 14.90
CA ASP A 293 -10.83 -25.10 14.47
C ASP A 293 -10.60 -24.71 12.99
N GLU A 294 -11.46 -23.89 12.42
CA GLU A 294 -11.39 -23.47 11.04
C GLU A 294 -11.48 -21.96 10.92
N LEU A 295 -10.76 -21.40 9.97
CA LEU A 295 -10.89 -20.03 9.49
C LEU A 295 -10.83 -20.06 7.96
N ALA A 296 -11.87 -19.54 7.31
CA ALA A 296 -11.97 -19.53 5.86
C ALA A 296 -11.06 -18.45 5.27
N ASP A 297 -9.79 -18.80 5.05
CA ASP A 297 -8.81 -17.97 4.37
C ASP A 297 -7.79 -18.87 3.68
N GLU A 298 -7.47 -18.58 2.42
CA GLU A 298 -6.61 -19.42 1.58
C GLU A 298 -5.12 -19.43 2.00
N PHE A 299 -4.68 -18.41 2.73
CA PHE A 299 -3.29 -18.27 3.18
C PHE A 299 -3.05 -18.90 4.55
N VAL A 300 -4.13 -19.25 5.26
CA VAL A 300 -4.06 -19.70 6.65
C VAL A 300 -4.12 -21.21 6.77
N THR A 301 -3.29 -21.75 7.67
CA THR A 301 -3.22 -23.18 7.98
C THR A 301 -3.09 -23.41 9.48
N HIS A 302 -3.30 -24.66 9.94
CA HIS A 302 -3.11 -25.08 11.32
C HIS A 302 -3.91 -24.25 12.33
N VAL A 303 -5.19 -24.01 12.04
CA VAL A 303 -6.07 -23.22 12.89
C VAL A 303 -6.46 -24.04 14.13
N GLN A 304 -6.17 -23.48 15.30
CA GLN A 304 -6.56 -24.07 16.59
C GLN A 304 -7.20 -23.00 17.47
N ARG A 305 -8.18 -23.41 18.27
CA ARG A 305 -8.87 -22.56 19.25
C ARG A 305 -8.46 -22.92 20.66
N PHE A 306 -8.10 -21.93 21.44
CA PHE A 306 -7.80 -22.10 22.86
C PHE A 306 -9.10 -22.22 23.68
N VAL A 307 -9.18 -23.29 24.49
CA VAL A 307 -10.27 -23.52 25.43
C VAL A 307 -9.73 -23.42 26.85
N PRO A 308 -9.96 -22.31 27.56
CA PRO A 308 -9.49 -22.16 28.94
C PRO A 308 -10.25 -23.08 29.90
N VAL A 309 -9.61 -23.49 30.98
CA VAL A 309 -10.25 -24.32 32.04
C VAL A 309 -11.30 -23.52 32.81
N ALA A 310 -11.10 -22.22 32.95
CA ALA A 310 -12.03 -21.32 33.62
C ALA A 310 -12.15 -19.99 32.85
N PRO A 311 -13.34 -19.32 32.89
CA PRO A 311 -13.48 -17.99 32.33
C PRO A 311 -12.52 -16.99 33.00
N GLY A 312 -11.97 -16.07 32.20
CA GLY A 312 -11.09 -15.02 32.70
C GLY A 312 -10.11 -14.56 31.64
N PRO A 313 -9.20 -13.64 32.00
CA PRO A 313 -8.17 -13.16 31.09
C PRO A 313 -7.28 -14.30 30.58
N VAL A 314 -6.90 -14.23 29.31
CA VAL A 314 -5.88 -15.10 28.74
C VAL A 314 -4.55 -14.38 28.78
N VAL A 315 -3.55 -15.02 29.37
CA VAL A 315 -2.18 -14.49 29.45
C VAL A 315 -1.31 -15.29 28.51
N LEU A 316 -0.68 -14.58 27.59
CA LEU A 316 0.30 -15.16 26.67
C LEU A 316 1.59 -14.32 26.69
N SER A 317 2.71 -14.94 26.34
CA SER A 317 3.95 -14.23 26.15
C SER A 317 4.58 -14.59 24.81
N GLN A 318 5.39 -13.66 24.31
CA GLN A 318 6.28 -13.82 23.17
C GLN A 318 7.71 -13.61 23.63
N LEU A 319 8.63 -14.46 23.19
CA LEU A 319 10.05 -14.39 23.55
C LEU A 319 10.89 -14.19 22.29
N GLU A 320 11.65 -13.12 22.25
CA GLU A 320 12.53 -12.78 21.12
C GLU A 320 13.76 -12.00 21.61
N GLY A 321 14.96 -12.36 21.13
CA GLY A 321 16.19 -11.63 21.39
C GLY A 321 16.56 -11.45 22.88
N GLY A 322 16.07 -12.31 23.77
CA GLY A 322 16.26 -12.19 25.22
C GLY A 322 15.32 -11.19 25.91
N ALA A 323 14.38 -10.59 25.18
CA ALA A 323 13.28 -9.79 25.70
C ALA A 323 11.96 -10.59 25.64
N GLN A 324 10.98 -10.18 26.41
CA GLN A 324 9.66 -10.80 26.47
C GLN A 324 8.57 -9.74 26.34
N LEU A 325 7.54 -10.06 25.57
CA LEU A 325 6.27 -9.34 25.55
C LEU A 325 5.22 -10.19 26.26
N THR A 326 4.70 -9.72 27.39
CA THR A 326 3.55 -10.34 28.06
C THR A 326 2.29 -9.61 27.68
N ALA A 327 1.28 -10.35 27.20
CA ALA A 327 -0.02 -9.83 26.82
C ALA A 327 -1.13 -10.42 27.71
N HIS A 328 -1.90 -9.55 28.34
CA HIS A 328 -3.12 -9.91 29.08
C HIS A 328 -4.32 -9.57 28.21
N LEU A 329 -5.03 -10.58 27.74
CA LEU A 329 -6.18 -10.45 26.85
C LEU A 329 -7.48 -10.59 27.66
N VAL A 330 -8.34 -9.59 27.61
CA VAL A 330 -9.67 -9.61 28.24
C VAL A 330 -10.73 -9.43 27.17
N PHE A 331 -11.49 -10.49 26.92
CA PHE A 331 -12.52 -10.55 25.88
C PHE A 331 -13.57 -11.63 26.22
N GLU A 332 -14.73 -11.54 25.59
CA GLU A 332 -15.77 -12.58 25.62
C GLU A 332 -15.82 -13.25 24.24
N GLY A 333 -15.26 -14.47 24.12
CA GLY A 333 -15.21 -15.13 22.83
C GLY A 333 -14.12 -16.20 22.71
N ALA A 334 -13.38 -16.19 21.61
CA ALA A 334 -12.35 -17.17 21.30
C ALA A 334 -10.99 -16.54 21.02
N LEU A 335 -9.92 -17.24 21.41
CA LEU A 335 -8.56 -17.01 20.94
C LEU A 335 -8.21 -18.13 19.97
N LEU A 336 -7.82 -17.76 18.76
CA LEU A 336 -7.30 -18.68 17.77
C LEU A 336 -5.78 -18.52 17.65
N GLU A 337 -5.08 -19.64 17.39
CA GLU A 337 -3.69 -19.69 16.90
C GLU A 337 -3.70 -20.29 15.49
N MET A 338 -2.93 -19.74 14.58
CA MET A 338 -2.84 -20.21 13.22
C MET A 338 -1.51 -19.83 12.58
N GLU A 339 -1.24 -20.36 11.38
CA GLU A 339 -0.05 -20.02 10.59
C GLU A 339 -0.46 -19.37 9.27
N GLY A 340 0.21 -18.27 8.92
CA GLY A 340 0.08 -17.55 7.65
C GLY A 340 1.43 -17.12 7.10
N PRO A 341 1.49 -16.47 5.94
CA PRO A 341 2.72 -15.85 5.46
C PRO A 341 3.32 -14.92 6.52
N GLY A 342 4.61 -15.01 6.73
CA GLY A 342 5.35 -14.19 7.68
C GLY A 342 5.73 -12.83 7.09
N VAL A 343 6.60 -12.11 7.80
CA VAL A 343 7.15 -10.83 7.32
C VAL A 343 8.04 -11.10 6.11
N PRO A 344 7.85 -10.38 4.98
CA PRO A 344 8.61 -10.61 3.76
C PRO A 344 10.13 -10.51 3.98
N GLY A 345 10.86 -11.51 3.50
CA GLY A 345 12.33 -11.57 3.61
C GLY A 345 12.84 -12.06 4.96
N GLU A 346 12.02 -12.24 5.98
CA GLU A 346 12.43 -12.79 7.28
C GLU A 346 11.97 -14.23 7.50
N ARG A 347 10.70 -14.52 7.20
CA ARG A 347 10.09 -15.85 7.40
C ARG A 347 9.05 -16.10 6.33
N ASP A 348 9.10 -17.29 5.74
CA ASP A 348 8.08 -17.71 4.78
C ASP A 348 6.69 -17.86 5.42
N ARG A 349 6.65 -18.41 6.64
CA ARG A 349 5.42 -18.56 7.44
C ARG A 349 5.68 -18.27 8.91
N ALA A 350 4.66 -17.71 9.56
CA ALA A 350 4.69 -17.37 10.98
C ALA A 350 3.38 -17.75 11.68
N LYS A 351 3.49 -18.10 12.96
CA LYS A 351 2.34 -18.23 13.83
C LYS A 351 1.83 -16.85 14.24
N PHE A 352 0.52 -16.71 14.31
CA PHE A 352 -0.13 -15.52 14.82
C PHE A 352 -1.43 -15.89 15.55
N TYR A 353 -1.97 -14.93 16.29
CA TYR A 353 -3.19 -15.11 17.06
C TYR A 353 -4.32 -14.24 16.53
N VAL A 354 -5.56 -14.68 16.69
CA VAL A 354 -6.74 -13.87 16.42
C VAL A 354 -7.68 -13.94 17.62
N VAL A 355 -7.95 -12.78 18.21
CA VAL A 355 -9.01 -12.65 19.24
C VAL A 355 -10.33 -12.40 18.54
N ARG A 356 -11.35 -13.19 18.85
CA ARG A 356 -12.69 -13.12 18.24
C ARG A 356 -13.73 -12.87 19.31
N THR A 357 -14.59 -11.90 19.12
CA THR A 357 -15.73 -11.62 19.99
C THR A 357 -16.97 -11.22 19.17
N ARG A 358 -18.14 -11.70 19.54
CA ARG A 358 -19.39 -11.41 18.82
C ARG A 358 -20.37 -10.68 19.73
N GLY A 359 -21.03 -9.67 19.19
CA GLY A 359 -22.03 -8.91 19.92
C GLY A 359 -22.42 -7.61 19.21
N ARG A 360 -23.30 -6.82 19.83
CA ARG A 360 -23.63 -5.48 19.34
C ARG A 360 -22.59 -4.44 19.73
N ASN A 361 -21.97 -4.61 20.89
CA ASN A 361 -20.91 -3.73 21.39
C ASN A 361 -19.73 -4.59 21.88
N PRO A 362 -19.15 -5.45 21.03
CA PRO A 362 -18.03 -6.30 21.43
C PRO A 362 -16.82 -5.43 21.75
N ARG A 363 -16.05 -5.86 22.75
CA ARG A 363 -14.85 -5.15 23.22
C ARG A 363 -13.71 -6.15 23.44
N ILE A 364 -12.54 -5.79 22.98
CA ILE A 364 -11.29 -6.50 23.23
C ILE A 364 -10.37 -5.54 23.97
N VAL A 365 -9.87 -5.94 25.13
CA VAL A 365 -8.86 -5.20 25.90
C VAL A 365 -7.62 -6.04 25.96
N THR A 366 -6.49 -5.46 25.56
CA THR A 366 -5.17 -6.06 25.65
C THR A 366 -4.25 -5.15 26.43
N VAL A 367 -3.58 -5.70 27.45
CA VAL A 367 -2.50 -4.98 28.14
C VAL A 367 -1.19 -5.64 27.76
N LEU A 368 -0.32 -4.86 27.10
CA LEU A 368 0.96 -5.29 26.54
C LEU A 368 2.10 -4.78 27.41
N GLU A 369 2.89 -5.68 27.93
CA GLU A 369 4.05 -5.37 28.75
C GLU A 369 5.32 -5.94 28.12
N PRO A 370 6.08 -5.13 27.34
CA PRO A 370 7.43 -5.51 26.94
C PRO A 370 8.41 -5.35 28.11
N HIS A 371 9.24 -6.35 28.36
CA HIS A 371 10.21 -6.35 29.45
C HIS A 371 11.39 -7.30 29.18
N LYS A 372 12.54 -7.01 29.81
CA LYS A 372 13.71 -7.91 29.83
C LYS A 372 13.83 -8.68 31.13
N ASP A 373 13.36 -8.07 32.20
CA ASP A 373 13.38 -8.63 33.55
C ASP A 373 12.01 -9.27 33.89
N SER A 374 11.65 -9.27 35.14
CA SER A 374 10.35 -9.79 35.61
C SER A 374 9.21 -8.83 35.28
N SER A 375 8.05 -9.39 34.88
CA SER A 375 6.80 -8.65 34.70
C SER A 375 6.41 -7.88 35.97
N VAL A 376 5.96 -6.63 35.80
CA VAL A 376 5.39 -5.83 36.89
C VAL A 376 3.89 -6.03 37.01
N ILE A 377 3.21 -6.52 35.96
CA ILE A 377 1.75 -6.78 35.99
C ILE A 377 1.46 -8.12 36.63
N ARG A 378 0.62 -8.13 37.63
CA ARG A 378 0.16 -9.34 38.35
C ARG A 378 -1.19 -9.84 37.86
N ALA A 379 -2.11 -8.91 37.58
CA ALA A 379 -3.44 -9.24 37.10
C ALA A 379 -4.06 -8.08 36.32
N VAL A 380 -4.90 -8.42 35.34
CA VAL A 380 -5.73 -7.48 34.60
C VAL A 380 -7.18 -7.94 34.68
N ARG A 381 -8.11 -7.01 34.95
CA ARG A 381 -9.55 -7.28 35.02
C ARG A 381 -10.33 -6.11 34.44
N THR A 382 -11.53 -6.37 33.97
CA THR A 382 -12.48 -5.32 33.62
C THR A 382 -13.62 -5.30 34.63
N ARG A 383 -14.01 -4.10 35.09
CA ARG A 383 -15.20 -3.89 35.96
C ARG A 383 -16.08 -2.78 35.38
N GLY A 384 -17.15 -3.14 34.73
CA GLY A 384 -17.95 -2.19 33.96
C GLY A 384 -17.10 -1.54 32.88
N ASP A 385 -16.99 -0.19 32.94
CA ASP A 385 -16.20 0.58 31.99
C ASP A 385 -14.75 0.80 32.44
N ALA A 386 -14.32 0.24 33.58
CA ALA A 386 -12.97 0.37 34.08
C ALA A 386 -12.11 -0.85 33.74
N ILE A 387 -10.85 -0.61 33.43
CA ILE A 387 -9.78 -1.61 33.33
C ILE A 387 -8.94 -1.49 34.59
N GLU A 388 -8.89 -2.55 35.40
CA GLU A 388 -8.09 -2.62 36.62
C GLU A 388 -6.84 -3.45 36.35
N ILE A 389 -5.68 -2.84 36.60
CA ILE A 389 -4.36 -3.44 36.39
C ILE A 389 -3.65 -3.48 37.75
N GLU A 390 -3.47 -4.68 38.28
CA GLU A 390 -2.72 -4.91 39.51
C GLU A 390 -1.24 -5.03 39.16
N THR A 391 -0.44 -4.11 39.64
CA THR A 391 1.01 -4.08 39.41
C THR A 391 1.78 -4.37 40.70
N THR A 392 3.10 -4.51 40.58
CA THR A 392 3.97 -4.61 41.75
C THR A 392 3.97 -3.34 42.62
N ALA A 393 3.56 -2.19 42.05
CA ALA A 393 3.48 -0.89 42.75
C ALA A 393 2.07 -0.61 43.32
N GLY A 394 1.06 -1.42 43.00
CA GLY A 394 -0.31 -1.24 43.46
C GLY A 394 -1.34 -1.38 42.34
N LEU A 395 -2.57 -1.01 42.66
CA LEU A 395 -3.69 -1.05 41.70
C LEU A 395 -3.76 0.25 40.91
N GLU A 396 -3.76 0.10 39.58
CA GLU A 396 -4.05 1.18 38.63
C GLU A 396 -5.41 0.93 37.99
N ARG A 397 -6.24 1.97 37.92
CA ARG A 397 -7.57 1.88 37.32
C ARG A 397 -7.65 2.85 36.14
N HIS A 398 -7.92 2.32 34.96
CA HIS A 398 -8.14 3.09 33.75
C HIS A 398 -9.64 3.24 33.49
N ARG A 399 -10.09 4.47 33.32
CA ARG A 399 -11.44 4.80 32.87
C ARG A 399 -11.37 5.63 31.60
N PHE A 400 -12.37 5.49 30.74
CA PHE A 400 -12.41 6.19 29.48
C PHE A 400 -13.82 6.70 29.15
N SER A 401 -13.85 7.75 28.38
CA SER A 401 -15.06 8.32 27.77
C SER A 401 -14.75 8.74 26.32
N ALA A 402 -15.72 9.33 25.64
CA ALA A 402 -15.52 9.80 24.26
C ALA A 402 -14.44 10.88 24.08
N ALA A 403 -13.99 11.53 25.16
CA ALA A 403 -13.08 12.66 25.09
C ALA A 403 -11.97 12.65 26.16
N GLU A 404 -11.97 11.66 27.04
CA GLU A 404 -11.04 11.61 28.16
C GLU A 404 -10.59 10.18 28.44
N TRP A 405 -9.33 10.04 28.84
CA TRP A 405 -8.79 8.83 29.46
C TRP A 405 -8.23 9.17 30.82
N ILE A 406 -8.64 8.47 31.87
CA ILE A 406 -8.30 8.75 33.26
C ILE A 406 -7.52 7.56 33.83
N VAL A 407 -6.38 7.83 34.45
CA VAL A 407 -5.59 6.86 35.20
C VAL A 407 -5.65 7.21 36.67
N GLU A 408 -6.25 6.33 37.47
CA GLU A 408 -6.36 6.46 38.94
C GLU A 408 -5.36 5.53 39.62
N ARG A 409 -4.62 6.06 40.59
CA ARG A 409 -3.70 5.33 41.46
C ARG A 409 -4.02 5.65 42.91
N GLU A 410 -3.86 4.68 43.78
CA GLU A 410 -4.12 4.89 45.20
C GLU A 410 -3.16 5.97 45.80
N GLY A 411 -3.73 6.94 46.47
CA GLY A 411 -2.98 8.02 47.10
C GLY A 411 -2.39 9.09 46.16
N GLN A 412 -2.76 9.08 44.91
CA GLN A 412 -2.39 10.08 43.91
C GLN A 412 -3.61 10.76 43.29
N ASP A 413 -3.44 12.01 42.86
CA ASP A 413 -4.48 12.67 42.06
C ASP A 413 -4.67 11.94 40.71
N PRO A 414 -5.91 11.80 40.22
CA PRO A 414 -6.16 11.18 38.92
C PRO A 414 -5.47 11.93 37.80
N LEU A 415 -4.73 11.21 36.96
CA LEU A 415 -4.20 11.75 35.71
C LEU A 415 -5.29 11.70 34.64
N VAL A 416 -5.57 12.84 34.01
CA VAL A 416 -6.59 12.97 32.97
C VAL A 416 -5.96 13.38 31.67
N LEU A 417 -6.07 12.50 30.67
CA LEU A 417 -5.68 12.77 29.29
C LEU A 417 -6.89 13.31 28.52
N ARG A 418 -6.72 14.45 27.88
CA ARG A 418 -7.79 15.16 27.14
C ARG A 418 -7.23 15.67 25.82
N GLY A 419 -7.78 15.25 24.74
CA GLY A 419 -7.16 15.61 23.47
C GLY A 419 -8.10 15.51 22.28
N ARG A 420 -9.36 15.92 22.44
CA ARG A 420 -10.31 15.93 21.31
C ARG A 420 -9.81 16.84 20.19
N ARG A 421 -9.91 16.37 18.96
CA ARG A 421 -9.38 17.06 17.78
C ARG A 421 -10.46 17.35 16.77
N GLU A 422 -10.29 18.48 16.09
CA GLU A 422 -11.00 18.75 14.83
C GLU A 422 -10.23 18.07 13.69
N GLN A 423 -10.96 17.48 12.73
CA GLN A 423 -10.34 16.83 11.60
C GLN A 423 -9.67 17.84 10.67
N THR A 424 -8.42 17.61 10.31
CA THR A 424 -7.72 18.39 9.30
C THR A 424 -8.15 17.91 7.91
N PRO A 425 -8.50 18.82 6.98
CA PRO A 425 -8.83 18.43 5.60
C PRO A 425 -7.65 17.70 4.94
N PRO A 426 -7.94 16.74 4.04
CA PRO A 426 -6.87 16.04 3.32
C PRO A 426 -6.06 17.02 2.46
N PHE A 427 -4.76 16.75 2.35
CA PHE A 427 -3.85 17.54 1.51
C PHE A 427 -4.18 17.34 0.03
N VAL A 428 -4.32 18.42 -0.70
CA VAL A 428 -4.52 18.40 -2.17
C VAL A 428 -3.21 18.86 -2.84
N PRO A 429 -2.57 18.06 -3.67
CA PRO A 429 -1.36 18.45 -4.40
C PRO A 429 -1.64 19.58 -5.39
N LEU A 430 -0.77 20.59 -5.43
CA LEU A 430 -0.89 21.75 -6.32
C LEU A 430 -0.16 21.58 -7.67
N LEU A 431 0.51 20.47 -7.91
CA LEU A 431 1.28 20.25 -9.12
C LEU A 431 0.39 19.77 -10.26
N GLN A 432 0.21 20.59 -11.27
CA GLN A 432 -0.33 20.19 -12.58
C GLN A 432 0.85 19.90 -13.51
N ILE A 433 0.89 18.71 -14.07
CA ILE A 433 1.83 18.33 -15.13
C ILE A 433 1.07 18.43 -16.45
N ASP A 434 1.59 19.20 -17.40
CA ASP A 434 1.01 19.27 -18.73
C ASP A 434 1.04 17.86 -19.37
N PRO A 435 -0.06 17.43 -20.00
CA PRO A 435 -0.09 16.15 -20.68
C PRO A 435 0.93 16.13 -21.84
N PRO A 436 1.58 14.99 -22.11
CA PRO A 436 2.45 14.88 -23.26
C PRO A 436 1.68 15.09 -24.58
N THR A 437 2.40 15.44 -25.64
CA THR A 437 1.81 15.51 -26.99
C THR A 437 1.20 14.16 -27.34
N PRO A 438 -0.08 14.10 -27.75
CA PRO A 438 -0.74 12.82 -28.04
C PRO A 438 -0.09 12.12 -29.24
N ALA A 439 0.09 10.80 -29.13
CA ALA A 439 0.42 9.96 -30.28
C ALA A 439 -0.70 10.06 -31.32
N THR A 440 -0.37 9.97 -32.61
CA THR A 440 -1.36 10.07 -33.69
C THR A 440 -1.11 8.96 -34.72
N ALA A 441 -2.16 8.29 -35.18
CA ALA A 441 -2.08 7.29 -36.25
C ALA A 441 -3.32 7.35 -37.14
N PRO A 442 -3.21 6.96 -38.42
CA PRO A 442 -4.37 6.86 -39.31
C PRO A 442 -5.21 5.61 -39.00
N SER A 443 -6.50 5.71 -39.32
CA SER A 443 -7.40 4.58 -39.44
C SER A 443 -8.08 4.66 -40.80
N PHE A 444 -7.86 3.66 -41.64
CA PHE A 444 -8.31 3.68 -43.01
C PHE A 444 -9.73 3.14 -43.18
N ARG A 445 -10.52 3.79 -44.04
CA ARG A 445 -11.90 3.35 -44.32
C ARG A 445 -11.91 2.09 -45.13
N VAL A 446 -12.75 1.11 -44.73
CA VAL A 446 -12.93 -0.15 -45.44
C VAL A 446 -14.28 -0.21 -46.12
N ALA A 447 -14.33 -0.83 -47.32
CA ALA A 447 -15.57 -1.03 -48.06
C ALA A 447 -16.43 -2.17 -47.50
N GLY A 448 -15.82 -3.05 -46.70
CA GLY A 448 -16.47 -4.16 -46.01
C GLY A 448 -15.63 -4.65 -44.85
N PRO A 449 -16.24 -5.36 -43.90
CA PRO A 449 -15.52 -5.81 -42.69
C PRO A 449 -14.36 -6.76 -43.06
N PRO A 450 -13.15 -6.52 -42.52
CA PRO A 450 -12.02 -7.44 -42.65
C PRO A 450 -12.31 -8.76 -41.91
N PRO A 451 -11.58 -9.85 -42.26
CA PRO A 451 -11.65 -11.09 -41.48
C PRO A 451 -11.33 -10.89 -40.01
N LEU A 452 -12.08 -11.57 -39.14
CA LEU A 452 -11.84 -11.53 -37.67
C LEU A 452 -11.29 -12.89 -37.21
N ASP A 453 -10.16 -13.29 -37.77
CA ASP A 453 -9.57 -14.63 -37.60
C ASP A 453 -8.09 -14.59 -37.15
N GLY A 454 -7.62 -13.41 -36.71
CA GLY A 454 -6.23 -13.20 -36.31
C GLY A 454 -5.27 -13.05 -37.51
N THR A 455 -5.77 -12.65 -38.70
CA THR A 455 -4.91 -12.32 -39.86
C THR A 455 -4.90 -10.81 -40.11
N LEU A 456 -3.86 -10.32 -40.80
CA LEU A 456 -3.78 -8.91 -41.23
C LEU A 456 -4.52 -8.66 -42.55
N GLU A 457 -5.22 -9.67 -43.09
CA GLU A 457 -5.95 -9.57 -44.35
C GLU A 457 -7.06 -8.51 -44.29
N GLY A 458 -7.13 -7.66 -45.30
CA GLY A 458 -8.13 -6.59 -45.37
C GLY A 458 -7.79 -5.30 -44.62
N PHE A 459 -6.63 -5.22 -43.98
CA PHE A 459 -6.12 -4.00 -43.39
C PHE A 459 -5.08 -3.30 -44.28
N ASP A 460 -5.03 -1.97 -44.24
CA ASP A 460 -3.94 -1.20 -44.84
C ASP A 460 -2.73 -1.26 -43.93
N LEU A 461 -1.61 -1.76 -44.44
CA LEU A 461 -0.40 -2.00 -43.67
C LEU A 461 0.66 -0.88 -43.83
N SER A 462 0.32 0.24 -44.45
CA SER A 462 1.28 1.30 -44.79
C SER A 462 1.71 2.13 -43.59
N GLU A 463 0.82 2.35 -42.62
CA GLU A 463 1.10 3.22 -41.46
C GLU A 463 0.62 2.55 -40.15
N PRO A 464 1.48 1.74 -39.53
CA PRO A 464 1.12 1.01 -38.30
C PRO A 464 1.17 1.89 -37.04
N LEU A 465 0.41 1.46 -36.02
CA LEU A 465 0.64 1.85 -34.63
C LEU A 465 1.75 0.95 -34.09
N GLU A 466 2.89 1.52 -33.73
CA GLU A 466 4.02 0.76 -33.20
C GLU A 466 4.07 0.85 -31.67
N LEU A 467 4.24 -0.29 -31.01
CA LEU A 467 4.42 -0.44 -29.57
C LEU A 467 5.67 -1.30 -29.33
N GLY A 468 6.71 -0.70 -28.76
CA GLY A 468 7.98 -1.38 -28.55
C GLY A 468 9.09 -0.47 -28.03
N LEU A 469 8.74 0.73 -27.59
CA LEU A 469 9.68 1.66 -26.99
C LEU A 469 9.67 1.54 -25.46
N GLU A 470 10.82 1.77 -24.83
CA GLU A 470 10.93 1.73 -23.37
C GLU A 470 10.03 2.75 -22.68
N ASP A 471 9.82 3.92 -23.26
CA ASP A 471 8.92 4.96 -22.76
C ASP A 471 7.42 4.62 -22.93
N GLN A 472 7.10 3.62 -23.77
CA GLN A 472 5.78 3.03 -23.88
C GLN A 472 5.56 1.91 -22.84
N TYR A 473 6.63 1.40 -22.21
CA TYR A 473 6.51 0.28 -21.29
C TYR A 473 6.17 0.74 -19.87
N ARG A 474 5.03 0.29 -19.38
CA ARG A 474 4.60 0.42 -17.99
C ARG A 474 4.93 -0.87 -17.26
N ARG A 475 5.85 -0.80 -16.32
CA ARG A 475 6.43 -1.97 -15.64
C ARG A 475 5.82 -2.26 -14.27
N SER A 476 6.06 -3.46 -13.76
CA SER A 476 6.01 -3.79 -12.35
C SER A 476 7.42 -3.77 -11.74
N GLU A 477 8.01 -4.93 -11.53
CA GLU A 477 9.37 -5.06 -10.97
C GLU A 477 10.43 -5.22 -12.05
N ASP A 478 10.05 -5.77 -13.19
CA ASP A 478 10.97 -6.09 -14.28
C ASP A 478 11.15 -4.90 -15.23
N ALA A 479 12.33 -4.82 -15.84
CA ALA A 479 12.60 -3.85 -16.89
C ALA A 479 11.92 -4.27 -18.20
N TYR A 480 11.81 -3.35 -19.16
CA TYR A 480 11.34 -3.67 -20.50
C TYR A 480 12.27 -4.72 -21.15
N PRO A 481 11.74 -5.86 -21.63
CA PRO A 481 12.58 -6.94 -22.12
C PRO A 481 13.18 -6.66 -23.52
N GLY A 482 12.65 -5.68 -24.25
CA GLY A 482 13.12 -5.32 -25.58
C GLY A 482 12.19 -5.78 -26.71
N LEU A 483 12.48 -5.28 -27.93
CA LEU A 483 11.63 -5.47 -29.11
C LEU A 483 11.46 -6.94 -29.54
N ASP A 484 12.50 -7.73 -29.38
CA ASP A 484 12.51 -9.14 -29.82
C ASP A 484 11.67 -10.03 -28.90
N ASP A 485 11.50 -9.63 -27.62
CA ASP A 485 10.81 -10.39 -26.60
C ASP A 485 9.39 -9.90 -26.32
N PHE A 486 9.16 -8.58 -26.45
CA PHE A 486 7.83 -7.99 -26.26
C PHE A 486 7.64 -6.70 -27.05
N SER A 487 6.88 -6.80 -28.13
CA SER A 487 6.50 -5.65 -28.97
C SER A 487 5.16 -5.92 -29.66
N ALA A 488 4.56 -4.90 -30.27
CA ALA A 488 3.36 -5.06 -31.08
C ALA A 488 3.31 -4.06 -32.22
N VAL A 489 2.67 -4.47 -33.30
CA VAL A 489 2.31 -3.62 -34.43
C VAL A 489 0.80 -3.75 -34.63
N ALA A 490 0.11 -2.62 -34.70
CA ALA A 490 -1.34 -2.61 -34.86
C ALA A 490 -1.76 -1.78 -36.09
N TYR A 491 -2.87 -2.18 -36.70
CA TYR A 491 -3.49 -1.53 -37.84
C TYR A 491 -4.94 -1.24 -37.53
N ALA A 492 -5.38 -0.02 -37.83
CA ALA A 492 -6.73 0.43 -37.59
C ALA A 492 -7.49 0.66 -38.88
N ALA A 493 -8.69 0.14 -38.96
CA ALA A 493 -9.63 0.36 -40.07
C ALA A 493 -11.00 0.74 -39.51
N TRP A 494 -11.84 1.38 -40.33
CA TRP A 494 -13.15 1.81 -39.89
C TRP A 494 -14.23 1.79 -40.99
N ASP A 495 -15.46 1.64 -40.53
CA ASP A 495 -16.67 1.99 -41.28
C ASP A 495 -17.61 2.85 -40.43
N GLU A 496 -18.80 3.19 -40.93
CA GLU A 496 -19.76 4.04 -40.23
C GLU A 496 -20.25 3.47 -38.89
N SER A 497 -20.08 2.19 -38.66
CA SER A 497 -20.61 1.48 -37.49
C SER A 497 -19.54 0.93 -36.56
N THR A 498 -18.30 0.74 -37.04
CA THR A 498 -17.34 -0.13 -36.40
C THR A 498 -15.90 0.34 -36.59
N LEU A 499 -15.11 0.27 -35.51
CA LEU A 499 -13.67 0.30 -35.54
C LEU A 499 -13.15 -1.12 -35.62
N TYR A 500 -12.26 -1.40 -36.55
CA TYR A 500 -11.56 -2.67 -36.70
C TYR A 500 -10.10 -2.50 -36.32
N LEU A 501 -9.56 -3.45 -35.56
CA LEU A 501 -8.15 -3.49 -35.20
C LEU A 501 -7.57 -4.86 -35.52
N ALA A 502 -6.37 -4.87 -36.12
CA ALA A 502 -5.52 -6.03 -36.21
C ALA A 502 -4.25 -5.73 -35.41
N VAL A 503 -3.91 -6.58 -34.46
CA VAL A 503 -2.79 -6.38 -33.54
C VAL A 503 -1.90 -7.62 -33.58
N ASP A 504 -0.71 -7.48 -34.13
CA ASP A 504 0.30 -8.53 -34.19
C ASP A 504 1.33 -8.30 -33.07
N VAL A 505 1.39 -9.24 -32.15
CA VAL A 505 2.20 -9.13 -30.91
C VAL A 505 3.34 -10.12 -30.98
N THR A 506 4.55 -9.60 -30.85
CA THR A 506 5.78 -10.39 -30.61
C THR A 506 5.86 -10.71 -29.14
N LYS A 507 5.68 -11.98 -28.80
CA LYS A 507 5.77 -12.53 -27.44
C LYS A 507 5.87 -14.06 -27.47
N PRO A 508 7.08 -14.61 -27.43
CA PRO A 508 7.32 -16.05 -27.56
C PRO A 508 6.59 -16.89 -26.49
N ASP A 509 6.61 -16.42 -25.26
CA ASP A 509 6.02 -17.11 -24.09
C ASP A 509 4.60 -16.62 -23.82
N LEU A 510 3.63 -17.04 -24.63
CA LEU A 510 2.23 -16.69 -24.46
C LEU A 510 1.63 -17.33 -23.20
N VAL A 511 1.11 -16.51 -22.29
CA VAL A 511 0.47 -16.93 -21.05
C VAL A 511 -0.97 -16.45 -21.01
N LEU A 512 -1.92 -17.36 -21.18
CA LEU A 512 -3.35 -17.09 -21.13
C LEU A 512 -3.93 -17.51 -19.79
N ARG A 513 -4.75 -16.65 -19.20
CA ARG A 513 -5.51 -17.00 -18.01
C ARG A 513 -6.77 -17.77 -18.41
N PRO A 514 -6.95 -19.01 -17.92
CA PRO A 514 -8.16 -19.79 -18.20
C PRO A 514 -9.43 -19.09 -17.70
N ALA A 515 -10.52 -19.21 -18.45
CA ALA A 515 -11.83 -18.70 -18.02
C ALA A 515 -12.33 -19.35 -16.71
N THR A 516 -11.83 -20.54 -16.40
CA THR A 516 -12.17 -21.33 -15.20
C THR A 516 -11.18 -21.10 -14.04
N ALA A 517 -10.19 -20.23 -14.21
CA ALA A 517 -9.22 -19.95 -13.14
C ALA A 517 -9.94 -19.31 -11.93
N PRO A 518 -9.54 -19.66 -10.70
CA PRO A 518 -10.13 -19.09 -9.51
C PRO A 518 -9.91 -17.57 -9.47
N PRO A 519 -10.89 -16.79 -8.97
CA PRO A 519 -10.80 -15.33 -8.94
C PRO A 519 -9.65 -14.85 -8.06
N LEU A 520 -8.95 -13.82 -8.50
CA LEU A 520 -7.84 -13.20 -7.78
C LEU A 520 -8.30 -12.25 -6.67
N ARG A 521 -9.55 -11.77 -6.72
CA ARG A 521 -10.17 -10.89 -5.71
C ARG A 521 -9.38 -9.61 -5.45
N LEU A 522 -9.01 -8.91 -6.52
CA LEU A 522 -8.32 -7.63 -6.44
C LEU A 522 -9.32 -6.47 -6.37
N ASP A 523 -9.02 -5.46 -5.56
CA ASP A 523 -9.91 -4.32 -5.32
C ASP A 523 -10.14 -3.44 -6.56
N ASN A 524 -9.15 -3.37 -7.44
CA ASN A 524 -9.12 -2.40 -8.53
C ASN A 524 -8.69 -3.01 -9.88
N GLU A 525 -8.60 -4.32 -9.97
CA GLU A 525 -8.13 -5.02 -11.15
C GLU A 525 -9.03 -6.21 -11.46
N PRO A 526 -9.72 -6.22 -12.63
CA PRO A 526 -10.44 -7.41 -13.08
C PRO A 526 -9.45 -8.53 -13.42
N ASP A 527 -9.89 -9.76 -13.22
CA ASP A 527 -9.05 -10.94 -13.40
C ASP A 527 -8.51 -11.09 -14.84
N GLU A 528 -9.27 -10.64 -15.81
CA GLU A 528 -8.93 -10.73 -17.23
C GLU A 528 -7.70 -9.93 -17.63
N ILE A 529 -7.34 -8.90 -16.85
CA ILE A 529 -6.13 -8.10 -17.11
C ILE A 529 -4.84 -8.90 -16.82
N HIS A 530 -4.95 -10.01 -16.06
CA HIS A 530 -3.84 -10.90 -15.72
C HIS A 530 -3.74 -12.07 -16.72
N SER A 531 -3.79 -11.72 -17.99
CA SER A 531 -3.57 -12.57 -19.15
C SER A 531 -2.82 -11.78 -20.20
N ASP A 532 -2.06 -12.43 -21.06
CA ASP A 532 -1.66 -11.80 -22.32
C ASP A 532 -2.94 -11.45 -23.09
N GLY A 533 -2.98 -10.25 -23.66
CA GLY A 533 -4.15 -9.72 -24.33
C GLY A 533 -4.08 -8.20 -24.49
N LEU A 534 -5.21 -7.61 -24.83
CA LEU A 534 -5.32 -6.21 -25.20
C LEU A 534 -6.25 -5.45 -24.26
N GLN A 535 -5.97 -4.17 -24.08
CA GLN A 535 -6.96 -3.20 -23.61
C GLN A 535 -7.12 -2.15 -24.71
N VAL A 536 -8.34 -1.84 -25.06
CA VAL A 536 -8.68 -0.86 -26.09
C VAL A 536 -9.61 0.18 -25.51
N TYR A 537 -9.26 1.44 -25.64
CA TYR A 537 -10.04 2.57 -25.17
C TYR A 537 -10.45 3.46 -26.33
N VAL A 538 -11.72 3.83 -26.37
CA VAL A 538 -12.29 4.68 -27.41
C VAL A 538 -13.16 5.77 -26.75
N ALA A 539 -12.94 7.02 -27.13
CA ALA A 539 -13.75 8.15 -26.69
C ALA A 539 -13.93 9.16 -27.83
N PRO A 540 -14.96 10.03 -27.77
CA PRO A 540 -15.05 11.17 -28.68
C PRO A 540 -13.78 12.04 -28.62
N ALA A 541 -13.36 12.60 -29.74
CA ALA A 541 -12.20 13.47 -29.78
C ALA A 541 -12.35 14.64 -28.81
N ARG A 542 -11.32 14.92 -28.03
CA ARG A 542 -11.29 16.02 -27.09
C ARG A 542 -11.38 17.37 -27.82
N ARG A 543 -12.30 18.22 -27.42
CA ARG A 543 -12.34 19.62 -27.91
C ARG A 543 -11.23 20.42 -27.24
N ALA A 544 -10.62 21.34 -27.96
CA ALA A 544 -9.60 22.23 -27.40
C ALA A 544 -10.16 22.96 -26.16
N GLY A 545 -9.49 22.81 -25.01
CA GLY A 545 -9.90 23.39 -23.72
C GLY A 545 -11.11 22.72 -23.05
N GLY A 546 -11.65 21.61 -23.59
CA GLY A 546 -12.77 20.86 -23.00
C GLY A 546 -12.30 19.79 -22.00
N GLU A 547 -13.20 19.39 -21.09
CA GLU A 547 -13.00 18.23 -20.23
C GLU A 547 -12.89 16.95 -21.06
N ALA A 548 -12.11 15.98 -20.57
CA ALA A 548 -12.02 14.66 -21.18
C ALA A 548 -13.36 13.93 -21.02
N VAL A 549 -13.84 13.35 -22.11
CA VAL A 549 -15.06 12.52 -22.09
C VAL A 549 -14.68 11.13 -21.56
N ALA A 550 -15.52 10.55 -20.71
CA ALA A 550 -15.33 9.20 -20.21
C ALA A 550 -15.21 8.19 -21.37
N PRO A 551 -14.17 7.33 -21.37
CA PRO A 551 -13.97 6.36 -22.43
C PRO A 551 -14.91 5.17 -22.31
N VAL A 552 -15.06 4.42 -23.41
CA VAL A 552 -15.43 3.03 -23.36
C VAL A 552 -14.15 2.20 -23.51
N GLY A 553 -13.85 1.41 -22.49
CA GLY A 553 -12.68 0.54 -22.45
C GLY A 553 -13.08 -0.94 -22.53
N TYR A 554 -12.28 -1.73 -23.22
CA TYR A 554 -12.44 -3.17 -23.38
C TYR A 554 -11.18 -3.90 -22.97
N LEU A 555 -11.36 -5.01 -22.25
CA LEU A 555 -10.36 -6.04 -22.03
C LEU A 555 -10.63 -7.17 -23.02
N ILE A 556 -9.66 -7.51 -23.84
CA ILE A 556 -9.77 -8.49 -24.91
C ILE A 556 -8.68 -9.53 -24.74
N VAL A 557 -9.08 -10.74 -24.38
CA VAL A 557 -8.18 -11.84 -24.06
C VAL A 557 -8.36 -12.98 -25.06
N PRO A 558 -7.28 -13.48 -25.69
CA PRO A 558 -7.31 -14.70 -26.48
C PRO A 558 -7.86 -15.87 -25.66
N SER A 559 -8.77 -16.64 -26.24
CA SER A 559 -9.33 -17.84 -25.59
C SER A 559 -8.42 -19.05 -25.81
N GLU A 560 -8.50 -20.02 -24.91
CA GLU A 560 -7.70 -21.25 -24.99
C GLU A 560 -8.06 -22.16 -26.18
N ASP A 561 -9.17 -21.87 -26.88
CA ASP A 561 -9.59 -22.60 -28.08
C ASP A 561 -8.71 -22.33 -29.32
N GLY A 562 -7.83 -21.31 -29.24
CA GLY A 562 -6.92 -20.92 -30.31
C GLY A 562 -7.54 -20.07 -31.42
N HIS A 563 -8.82 -19.67 -31.30
CA HIS A 563 -9.55 -19.01 -32.37
C HIS A 563 -10.39 -17.81 -31.91
N THR A 564 -11.06 -17.88 -30.76
CA THR A 564 -11.96 -16.83 -30.31
C THR A 564 -11.31 -15.92 -29.28
N VAL A 565 -11.84 -14.71 -29.11
CA VAL A 565 -11.47 -13.81 -28.03
C VAL A 565 -12.60 -13.69 -27.02
N ARG A 566 -12.25 -13.53 -25.76
CA ARG A 566 -13.17 -13.10 -24.70
C ARG A 566 -13.02 -11.60 -24.54
N ALA A 567 -14.13 -10.89 -24.48
CA ALA A 567 -14.12 -9.44 -24.27
C ALA A 567 -15.00 -9.09 -23.06
N SER A 568 -14.47 -8.28 -22.16
CA SER A 568 -15.17 -7.62 -21.06
C SER A 568 -14.91 -6.12 -21.10
N THR A 569 -15.59 -5.37 -20.25
CA THR A 569 -15.37 -3.92 -20.16
C THR A 569 -14.43 -3.57 -19.01
N THR A 570 -13.71 -2.46 -19.16
CA THR A 570 -12.90 -1.91 -18.07
C THR A 570 -13.79 -1.31 -16.97
N SER A 571 -13.27 -1.21 -15.76
CA SER A 571 -14.00 -0.74 -14.56
C SER A 571 -14.41 0.73 -14.62
N ASP A 572 -13.79 1.55 -15.48
CA ASP A 572 -14.16 2.95 -15.72
C ASP A 572 -15.16 3.13 -16.87
N THR A 573 -15.62 2.04 -17.48
CA THR A 573 -16.65 2.09 -18.53
C THR A 573 -18.04 2.27 -17.93
N HIS A 574 -18.72 3.32 -18.30
CA HIS A 574 -20.11 3.60 -17.91
C HIS A 574 -21.10 3.18 -19.00
N GLY A 575 -22.19 2.54 -18.60
CA GLY A 575 -23.26 2.09 -19.50
C GLY A 575 -23.10 0.64 -19.94
N THR A 576 -23.91 0.24 -20.94
CA THR A 576 -23.85 -1.09 -21.54
C THR A 576 -23.17 -0.99 -22.90
N PRO A 577 -21.86 -1.26 -23.02
CA PRO A 577 -21.18 -1.22 -24.30
C PRO A 577 -21.67 -2.32 -25.23
N ALA A 578 -21.55 -2.08 -26.54
CA ALA A 578 -21.87 -3.08 -27.53
C ALA A 578 -20.86 -4.24 -27.51
N ALA A 579 -21.29 -5.43 -27.85
CA ALA A 579 -20.46 -6.63 -27.85
C ALA A 579 -19.32 -6.52 -28.88
N VAL A 580 -18.10 -6.69 -28.43
CA VAL A 580 -16.93 -6.85 -29.30
C VAL A 580 -16.93 -8.24 -29.93
N ARG A 581 -16.60 -8.32 -31.21
CA ARG A 581 -16.40 -9.58 -31.94
C ARG A 581 -14.96 -9.67 -32.37
N GLY A 582 -14.36 -10.85 -32.36
CA GLY A 582 -12.97 -11.01 -32.80
C GLY A 582 -12.52 -12.45 -32.78
N GLY A 583 -11.34 -12.62 -33.34
CA GLY A 583 -10.61 -13.88 -33.32
C GLY A 583 -9.10 -13.64 -33.14
N TRP A 584 -8.41 -14.73 -32.90
CA TRP A 584 -6.97 -14.70 -32.75
C TRP A 584 -6.33 -15.97 -33.28
N ARG A 585 -5.04 -15.90 -33.55
CA ARG A 585 -4.21 -17.07 -33.84
C ARG A 585 -2.81 -16.92 -33.26
N ARG A 586 -2.16 -18.03 -33.01
CA ARG A 586 -0.74 -18.05 -32.68
C ARG A 586 0.08 -17.82 -33.94
N THR A 587 1.14 -17.02 -33.82
CA THR A 587 2.16 -16.80 -34.86
C THR A 587 3.49 -17.41 -34.43
N ASP A 588 4.49 -17.41 -35.30
CA ASP A 588 5.83 -17.92 -34.95
C ASP A 588 6.52 -17.04 -33.89
N ALA A 589 6.22 -15.74 -33.88
CA ALA A 589 6.80 -14.78 -32.94
C ALA A 589 5.93 -14.51 -31.71
N GLY A 590 4.66 -14.93 -31.72
CA GLY A 590 3.73 -14.63 -30.65
C GLY A 590 2.26 -14.90 -31.02
N TYR A 591 1.45 -13.86 -31.18
CA TYR A 591 0.03 -14.00 -31.53
C TYR A 591 -0.52 -12.77 -32.27
N CYS A 592 -1.51 -12.99 -33.08
CA CYS A 592 -2.25 -11.90 -33.76
C CYS A 592 -3.72 -11.94 -33.37
N VAL A 593 -4.29 -10.77 -33.05
CA VAL A 593 -5.69 -10.58 -32.66
C VAL A 593 -6.37 -9.64 -33.64
N THR A 594 -7.55 -10.01 -34.15
CA THR A 594 -8.40 -9.11 -34.94
C THR A 594 -9.73 -8.91 -34.26
N VAL A 595 -10.18 -7.66 -34.13
CA VAL A 595 -11.42 -7.31 -33.43
C VAL A 595 -12.24 -6.27 -34.17
N ALA A 596 -13.55 -6.35 -34.01
CA ALA A 596 -14.53 -5.38 -34.44
C ALA A 596 -15.22 -4.78 -33.21
N ILE A 597 -15.05 -3.48 -33.00
CA ILE A 597 -15.55 -2.71 -31.88
C ILE A 597 -16.58 -1.73 -32.40
N PRO A 598 -17.87 -1.90 -32.10
CA PRO A 598 -18.89 -0.91 -32.46
C PRO A 598 -18.57 0.46 -31.85
N TRP A 599 -18.76 1.53 -32.65
CA TRP A 599 -18.48 2.87 -32.16
C TRP A 599 -19.29 3.18 -30.91
N PRO A 600 -18.64 3.70 -29.84
CA PRO A 600 -19.34 4.12 -28.64
C PRO A 600 -20.30 5.29 -28.89
N ALA A 601 -21.29 5.43 -28.02
CA ALA A 601 -22.19 6.56 -28.06
C ALA A 601 -21.41 7.91 -27.99
N GLY A 602 -21.76 8.83 -28.90
CA GLY A 602 -21.08 10.13 -29.01
C GLY A 602 -19.88 10.17 -29.95
N VAL A 603 -19.40 9.04 -30.45
CA VAL A 603 -18.44 8.99 -31.56
C VAL A 603 -19.22 8.95 -32.89
N HIS A 604 -18.94 9.91 -33.75
CA HIS A 604 -19.57 10.05 -35.07
C HIS A 604 -18.50 9.97 -36.17
N PRO A 605 -18.16 8.75 -36.65
CA PRO A 605 -17.07 8.57 -37.57
C PRO A 605 -17.38 9.22 -38.93
N HIS A 606 -16.40 9.93 -39.49
CA HIS A 606 -16.46 10.49 -40.85
C HIS A 606 -15.04 10.71 -41.36
N ALA A 607 -14.83 10.70 -42.65
CA ALA A 607 -13.52 10.97 -43.24
C ALA A 607 -13.00 12.34 -42.84
N GLY A 608 -11.72 12.41 -42.39
CA GLY A 608 -11.11 13.58 -41.80
C GLY A 608 -11.49 13.80 -40.31
N GLY A 609 -12.32 12.93 -39.73
CA GLY A 609 -12.66 12.96 -38.30
C GLY A 609 -11.50 12.47 -37.42
N ARG A 610 -11.59 12.77 -36.12
CA ARG A 610 -10.59 12.36 -35.10
C ARG A 610 -11.31 11.67 -33.96
N VAL A 611 -10.68 10.63 -33.39
CA VAL A 611 -11.20 9.86 -32.28
C VAL A 611 -10.10 9.72 -31.23
N SER A 612 -10.41 9.97 -29.97
CA SER A 612 -9.49 9.68 -28.86
C SER A 612 -9.39 8.17 -28.67
N PHE A 613 -8.17 7.65 -28.64
CA PHE A 613 -7.92 6.23 -28.68
C PHE A 613 -6.66 5.86 -27.90
N ASP A 614 -6.69 4.70 -27.26
CA ASP A 614 -5.48 4.08 -26.72
C ASP A 614 -5.52 2.56 -26.88
N LEU A 615 -4.33 1.99 -27.06
CA LEU A 615 -4.11 0.54 -27.16
C LEU A 615 -3.04 0.15 -26.15
N ILE A 616 -3.37 -0.86 -25.34
CA ILE A 616 -2.46 -1.41 -24.35
C ILE A 616 -2.33 -2.91 -24.59
N ILE A 617 -1.10 -3.41 -24.56
CA ILE A 617 -0.79 -4.84 -24.62
C ILE A 617 -0.36 -5.29 -23.24
N ASN A 618 -1.06 -6.24 -22.64
CA ASN A 618 -0.70 -6.82 -21.34
C ASN A 618 0.39 -7.86 -21.51
N GLU A 619 1.34 -7.88 -20.56
CA GLU A 619 2.40 -8.86 -20.49
C GLU A 619 2.25 -9.76 -19.26
N MET A 620 2.20 -11.07 -19.51
CA MET A 620 2.32 -12.11 -18.49
C MET A 620 3.60 -12.90 -18.68
N LEU A 621 4.19 -13.40 -17.61
CA LEU A 621 5.30 -14.33 -17.67
C LEU A 621 4.91 -15.69 -17.07
N PRO A 622 5.50 -16.80 -17.57
CA PRO A 622 5.26 -18.13 -17.00
C PRO A 622 5.51 -18.17 -15.49
N GLY A 623 4.58 -18.78 -14.75
CA GLY A 623 4.66 -18.87 -13.29
C GLY A 623 4.25 -17.63 -12.51
N ARG A 624 3.93 -16.52 -13.19
CA ARG A 624 3.41 -15.31 -12.53
C ARG A 624 1.88 -15.36 -12.46
N VAL A 625 1.33 -14.81 -11.38
CA VAL A 625 -0.13 -14.75 -11.15
C VAL A 625 -0.70 -13.43 -11.67
N ARG A 626 0.10 -12.37 -11.66
CA ARG A 626 -0.26 -11.03 -12.14
C ARG A 626 0.59 -10.65 -13.35
N ARG A 627 0.04 -9.72 -14.16
CA ARG A 627 0.80 -9.11 -15.25
C ARG A 627 2.08 -8.46 -14.73
N VAL A 628 3.13 -8.53 -15.52
CA VAL A 628 4.45 -7.97 -15.17
C VAL A 628 4.70 -6.65 -15.88
N GLY A 629 4.03 -6.39 -16.98
CA GLY A 629 4.19 -5.18 -17.76
C GLY A 629 3.01 -4.89 -18.67
N GLN A 630 3.07 -3.73 -19.31
CA GLN A 630 2.13 -3.29 -20.35
C GLN A 630 2.88 -2.40 -21.35
N LEU A 631 2.70 -2.63 -22.64
CA LEU A 631 3.01 -1.62 -23.65
C LEU A 631 1.79 -0.74 -23.87
N VAL A 632 1.96 0.57 -23.78
CA VAL A 632 0.89 1.57 -23.90
C VAL A 632 1.21 2.48 -25.07
N TRP A 633 0.36 2.50 -26.08
CA TRP A 633 0.61 3.26 -27.32
C TRP A 633 0.79 4.76 -27.05
N SER A 634 0.02 5.34 -26.16
CA SER A 634 0.11 6.76 -25.79
C SER A 634 1.26 7.08 -24.82
N GLY A 635 2.02 6.08 -24.38
CA GLY A 635 3.13 6.22 -23.44
C GLY A 635 2.91 5.51 -22.10
N GLY A 636 3.93 4.78 -21.66
CA GLY A 636 3.87 3.81 -20.56
C GLY A 636 3.88 4.38 -19.14
N GLY A 637 4.20 5.62 -18.93
CA GLY A 637 4.45 6.24 -17.63
C GLY A 637 3.74 5.67 -16.40
N GLY A 638 4.51 5.38 -15.35
CA GLY A 638 4.02 4.83 -14.07
C GLY A 638 4.16 3.30 -13.96
N TRP A 639 3.44 2.74 -12.98
CA TRP A 639 3.47 1.32 -12.64
C TRP A 639 2.15 0.64 -12.97
N VAL A 640 2.18 -0.62 -13.40
CA VAL A 640 0.98 -1.36 -13.84
C VAL A 640 -0.12 -1.41 -12.77
N TRP A 641 0.23 -1.56 -11.51
CA TRP A 641 -0.73 -1.68 -10.39
C TRP A 641 -1.38 -0.37 -9.96
N LEU A 642 -0.81 0.80 -10.34
CA LEU A 642 -1.38 2.09 -9.92
C LEU A 642 -2.68 2.44 -10.63
N ARG A 643 -2.91 1.88 -11.80
CA ARG A 643 -4.07 2.22 -12.63
C ARG A 643 -5.09 1.11 -12.74
N GLY A 644 -4.73 -0.11 -12.36
CA GLY A 644 -5.58 -1.27 -12.59
C GLY A 644 -5.84 -1.47 -14.09
N ASP A 645 -7.11 -1.53 -14.46
CA ASP A 645 -7.59 -1.58 -15.84
C ASP A 645 -8.02 -0.20 -16.38
N ARG A 646 -7.66 0.89 -15.70
CA ARG A 646 -8.05 2.26 -16.07
C ARG A 646 -6.96 2.96 -16.84
N GLN A 647 -7.35 3.80 -17.80
CA GLN A 647 -6.44 4.65 -18.53
C GLN A 647 -6.95 6.11 -18.49
N ASP A 648 -6.03 7.06 -18.26
CA ASP A 648 -6.34 8.47 -18.19
C ASP A 648 -6.72 9.04 -19.58
N PRO A 649 -7.98 9.44 -19.81
CA PRO A 649 -8.40 9.95 -21.12
C PRO A 649 -7.64 11.21 -21.57
N ALA A 650 -7.02 11.94 -20.64
CA ALA A 650 -6.20 13.10 -20.98
C ALA A 650 -4.88 12.73 -21.69
N ARG A 651 -4.48 11.45 -21.61
CA ARG A 651 -3.26 10.91 -22.22
C ARG A 651 -3.50 10.15 -23.52
N PHE A 652 -4.75 9.90 -23.90
CA PHE A 652 -5.06 9.15 -25.11
C PHE A 652 -4.39 9.74 -26.34
N GLY A 653 -3.95 8.87 -27.23
CA GLY A 653 -3.61 9.21 -28.59
C GLY A 653 -4.84 9.52 -29.43
N ILE A 654 -4.62 9.75 -30.69
CA ILE A 654 -5.64 10.16 -31.67
C ILE A 654 -5.58 9.23 -32.87
N LEU A 655 -6.70 8.62 -33.22
CA LEU A 655 -6.91 8.04 -34.53
C LEU A 655 -7.48 9.09 -35.48
N GLU A 656 -6.82 9.29 -36.63
CA GLU A 656 -7.31 10.13 -37.72
C GLU A 656 -8.02 9.24 -38.75
N LEU A 657 -9.31 9.51 -38.96
CA LEU A 657 -10.15 8.69 -39.85
C LEU A 657 -9.92 9.11 -41.30
N VAL A 658 -9.16 8.28 -42.03
CA VAL A 658 -8.80 8.49 -43.44
C VAL A 658 -9.90 7.86 -44.33
N GLY A 659 -10.36 8.61 -45.32
CA GLY A 659 -11.44 8.20 -46.22
C GLY A 659 -11.01 7.34 -47.43
#